data_cc383817624a11c3c59563cc942278fe
#
_entry.id   cc383817624a11c3c59563cc942278fe
#
_cell.length_a   1.000
_cell.length_b   1.000
_cell.length_c   1.000
_cell.angle_alpha   90.00
_cell.angle_beta   90.00
_cell.angle_gamma   90.00
#
_symmetry.space_group_name_H-M   'P 1'
#
loop_
_entity.id
_entity.type
_entity.pdbx_description
1 polymer ?
#
loop_
_entity_poly.entity_id
_entity_poly.type
_entity_poly.pdbx_seq_one_letter_code
_entity_poly.pdbx_strand_id
1 'polypeptide(L)'
;EMSASLVGSEMCIRDRNKINITFLYLMKQNRLISIGAFILVLALSGLMTGCMEKDVYDPNREKEPLPDPDKYFGFEMRSDVRLSVNYDIYGFTPLIEIYGENPMETVEGTPIKKEGIEALFKTYTDNSGKYEGKMQLPTYLNKVYLYTATWGLPGCIELEIKDNAVIFDMSAKSNPKTKSVTRASSDVPYLVNKSQNLYSLCYWGEGGQLNSQYMTKEKNIGNESILDLTDRMKTFFNKGGQDNSKLLGNGKTINISIKEDNTALNLIFLNRSASYNNTFGYYFYKTGTSVDVDQVRKYIIFPNVSFDWYGGQILILESGNKVRLLYFDEDGQAHDTFPAGYTVGWFLYADGFKNGYGNNLEDYLKLPDLYNPYNSNLRTSNPQNNMSAFVSVKDQKSGKTILGAEDGVNQSYCDLLFYVDATPGSSIDDPERPSIPDEGDKEEPKPDEDENVTGTLAFEDIWPSGGDYDMNDVIVEYERKVYFDKKNIVTKIVDEFTPVHDGATYVNAFAYQIDAAQIGDKITLPEGAILEKETSSIIVMSNAKQNIGNKYVVTREFNGSFLKNQLLSYNPYIIVKYSQGEQNRTEVHLPKHKATAYANQSLIGSNDDAYYIDRKGAYPFAIDIPMLGFTPVTERNRIDSQYPGFATWAKSMGNDCKDWYKK
;
A
#
# COMPACT_ATOMS: atom_id res chain seq x y z
N GLU A 1 -32.57 14.41 13.55
CA GLU A 1 -33.20 15.47 12.74
C GLU A 1 -32.16 16.08 11.81
N MET A 2 -32.51 16.03 10.57
CA MET A 2 -31.73 16.51 9.44
C MET A 2 -31.60 18.03 9.40
N SER A 3 -30.48 18.55 8.98
CA SER A 3 -30.37 19.69 8.06
C SER A 3 -28.94 19.71 7.55
N ALA A 4 -28.77 19.41 6.35
CA ALA A 4 -28.76 20.23 5.14
C ALA A 4 -27.38 20.73 4.81
N SER A 5 -26.87 20.35 3.70
CA SER A 5 -25.95 21.18 2.93
C SER A 5 -26.36 21.09 1.45
N LEU A 6 -27.11 22.07 1.06
CA LEU A 6 -27.41 22.42 -0.33
C LEU A 6 -26.79 23.80 -0.55
N VAL A 7 -25.52 23.84 -0.86
CA VAL A 7 -24.87 25.03 -1.43
C VAL A 7 -23.91 24.54 -2.52
N GLY A 8 -24.32 24.65 -3.78
CA GLY A 8 -23.44 24.29 -4.89
C GLY A 8 -24.09 24.22 -6.27
N SER A 9 -25.36 24.52 -6.43
CA SER A 9 -26.03 24.42 -7.73
C SER A 9 -26.64 25.70 -8.31
N GLU A 10 -26.45 26.86 -7.69
CA GLU A 10 -27.08 28.10 -8.18
C GLU A 10 -26.18 29.05 -8.99
N MET A 11 -24.96 28.69 -9.29
CA MET A 11 -24.05 29.60 -10.04
C MET A 11 -23.98 29.35 -11.54
N CYS A 12 -24.65 28.32 -12.08
CA CYS A 12 -24.64 28.03 -13.52
C CYS A 12 -25.91 28.41 -14.29
N ILE A 13 -26.93 29.00 -13.65
CA ILE A 13 -28.21 29.31 -14.33
C ILE A 13 -28.37 30.81 -14.66
N ARG A 14 -27.48 31.68 -14.18
CA ARG A 14 -27.65 33.14 -14.37
C ARG A 14 -27.11 33.72 -15.66
N ASP A 15 -26.28 33.00 -16.41
CA ASP A 15 -25.65 33.53 -17.62
C ASP A 15 -26.34 33.12 -18.94
N ARG A 16 -27.32 32.21 -18.89
CA ARG A 16 -28.07 31.80 -20.11
C ARG A 16 -29.20 32.75 -20.53
N ASN A 17 -29.64 33.63 -19.68
CA ASN A 17 -30.80 34.52 -19.96
C ASN A 17 -30.42 35.92 -20.48
N LYS A 18 -29.14 36.27 -20.62
CA LYS A 18 -28.72 37.56 -21.19
C LYS A 18 -28.43 37.56 -22.68
N ILE A 19 -28.32 36.41 -23.33
CA ILE A 19 -28.01 36.31 -24.77
C ILE A 19 -29.28 36.28 -25.64
N ASN A 20 -30.43 35.93 -25.10
CA ASN A 20 -31.68 35.81 -25.88
C ASN A 20 -32.50 37.10 -26.04
N ILE A 21 -32.15 38.19 -25.39
CA ILE A 21 -32.94 39.47 -25.50
C ILE A 21 -32.34 40.40 -26.54
N THR A 22 -31.06 40.25 -26.90
CA THR A 22 -30.44 41.09 -27.92
C THR A 22 -30.72 40.61 -29.34
N PHE A 23 -31.09 39.34 -29.53
CA PHE A 23 -31.40 38.77 -30.85
C PHE A 23 -32.83 39.05 -31.37
N LEU A 24 -33.75 39.42 -30.47
CA LEU A 24 -35.16 39.69 -30.83
C LEU A 24 -35.42 41.17 -31.17
N TYR A 25 -34.50 42.08 -30.88
CA TYR A 25 -34.64 43.51 -31.20
C TYR A 25 -34.12 43.93 -32.56
N LEU A 26 -33.33 43.05 -33.27
CA LEU A 26 -32.75 43.31 -34.58
C LEU A 26 -33.55 42.76 -35.74
N MET A 27 -34.70 42.12 -35.51
CA MET A 27 -35.51 41.52 -36.56
C MET A 27 -36.74 42.36 -36.96
N LYS A 28 -36.84 43.62 -36.55
CA LYS A 28 -38.03 44.45 -36.83
C LYS A 28 -37.80 45.70 -37.70
N GLN A 29 -36.63 45.90 -38.25
CA GLN A 29 -36.41 46.91 -39.29
C GLN A 29 -35.56 46.33 -40.43
N ASN A 30 -36.17 46.15 -41.56
CA ASN A 30 -35.69 46.09 -42.94
C ASN A 30 -36.14 44.85 -43.72
N ARG A 31 -37.37 44.88 -44.09
CA ARG A 31 -37.85 44.20 -45.29
C ARG A 31 -37.55 45.10 -46.47
N LEU A 32 -36.41 45.04 -47.09
CA LEU A 32 -36.15 45.51 -48.49
C LEU A 32 -34.69 45.37 -48.98
N ILE A 33 -33.84 44.52 -48.31
CA ILE A 33 -32.53 44.18 -48.87
C ILE A 33 -32.32 42.64 -48.71
N SER A 34 -33.20 41.84 -49.32
CA SER A 34 -33.14 40.41 -49.07
C SER A 34 -33.05 39.52 -50.32
N ILE A 35 -32.65 40.03 -51.48
CA ILE A 35 -32.41 39.14 -52.63
C ILE A 35 -30.92 39.13 -53.02
N GLY A 36 -30.15 40.19 -52.76
CA GLY A 36 -28.70 40.23 -53.03
C GLY A 36 -27.85 39.50 -51.98
N ALA A 37 -28.27 39.44 -50.70
CA ALA A 37 -27.54 38.80 -49.64
C ALA A 37 -27.70 37.26 -49.63
N PHE A 38 -28.81 36.74 -50.14
CA PHE A 38 -29.03 35.30 -50.19
C PHE A 38 -28.23 34.60 -51.29
N ILE A 39 -27.94 35.32 -52.39
CA ILE A 39 -27.08 34.81 -53.47
C ILE A 39 -25.60 34.85 -53.07
N LEU A 40 -25.20 35.85 -52.24
CA LEU A 40 -23.82 35.92 -51.72
C LEU A 40 -23.52 34.88 -50.64
N VAL A 41 -24.49 34.51 -49.80
CA VAL A 41 -24.36 33.46 -48.78
C VAL A 41 -24.38 32.07 -49.42
N LEU A 42 -25.11 31.85 -50.50
CA LEU A 42 -25.06 30.59 -51.25
C LEU A 42 -23.79 30.46 -52.13
N ALA A 43 -23.17 31.57 -52.53
CA ALA A 43 -21.90 31.53 -53.27
C ALA A 43 -20.70 31.37 -52.30
N LEU A 44 -20.83 31.77 -51.01
CA LEU A 44 -19.81 31.55 -49.96
C LEU A 44 -19.94 30.17 -49.31
N SER A 45 -21.13 29.56 -49.27
CA SER A 45 -21.30 28.18 -48.80
C SER A 45 -20.88 27.11 -49.82
N GLY A 46 -20.73 27.51 -51.09
CA GLY A 46 -20.19 26.64 -52.16
C GLY A 46 -18.66 26.61 -52.23
N LEU A 47 -17.97 27.44 -51.42
CA LEU A 47 -16.51 27.51 -51.36
C LEU A 47 -15.91 26.93 -50.06
N MET A 48 -16.76 26.38 -49.18
CA MET A 48 -16.32 25.65 -47.99
C MET A 48 -16.58 24.15 -48.07
N THR A 49 -16.68 23.59 -49.26
CA THR A 49 -16.31 22.19 -49.45
C THR A 49 -14.79 22.19 -49.58
N GLY A 50 -14.09 22.52 -48.48
CA GLY A 50 -12.73 22.10 -48.31
C GLY A 50 -12.76 20.58 -48.42
N CYS A 51 -12.21 20.05 -49.50
CA CYS A 51 -11.77 18.69 -49.55
C CYS A 51 -11.03 18.45 -48.24
N MET A 52 -11.54 17.57 -47.37
CA MET A 52 -10.67 16.80 -46.52
C MET A 52 -9.77 16.04 -47.48
N GLU A 53 -8.61 16.65 -47.84
CA GLU A 53 -7.53 15.87 -48.41
C GLU A 53 -7.31 14.78 -47.39
N LYS A 54 -7.66 13.54 -47.74
CA LYS A 54 -7.08 12.38 -47.09
C LYS A 54 -5.59 12.57 -47.27
N ASP A 55 -4.89 12.82 -46.21
CA ASP A 55 -3.43 12.78 -46.22
C ASP A 55 -3.02 11.36 -46.59
N VAL A 56 -2.89 11.15 -47.89
CA VAL A 56 -2.40 9.88 -48.43
C VAL A 56 -0.88 9.94 -48.29
N TYR A 57 -0.30 8.94 -47.64
CA TYR A 57 1.15 8.79 -47.54
C TYR A 57 1.79 9.01 -48.95
N ASP A 58 2.56 10.07 -49.07
CA ASP A 58 3.41 10.34 -50.23
C ASP A 58 4.88 10.04 -49.89
N PRO A 59 5.44 8.95 -50.43
CA PRO A 59 6.82 8.56 -50.14
C PRO A 59 7.86 9.57 -50.65
N ASN A 60 7.48 10.52 -51.49
CA ASN A 60 8.37 11.55 -52.05
C ASN A 60 8.26 12.91 -51.35
N ARG A 61 7.37 13.05 -50.37
CA ARG A 61 7.27 14.30 -49.59
C ARG A 61 8.55 14.48 -48.75
N GLU A 62 9.22 15.61 -48.89
CA GLU A 62 10.37 15.94 -48.00
C GLU A 62 9.93 15.84 -46.54
N LYS A 63 10.68 15.09 -45.76
CA LYS A 63 10.43 14.96 -44.31
C LYS A 63 10.69 16.31 -43.65
N GLU A 64 9.65 16.87 -43.05
CA GLU A 64 9.86 17.97 -42.12
C GLU A 64 10.69 17.47 -40.93
N PRO A 65 11.65 18.27 -40.45
CA PRO A 65 12.40 17.89 -39.26
C PRO A 65 11.43 17.58 -38.11
N LEU A 66 11.68 16.49 -37.41
CA LEU A 66 10.93 16.19 -36.20
C LEU A 66 11.13 17.34 -35.21
N PRO A 67 10.06 17.89 -34.64
CA PRO A 67 10.16 18.88 -33.57
C PRO A 67 10.88 18.29 -32.34
N ASP A 68 11.28 19.17 -31.41
CA ASP A 68 11.85 18.78 -30.15
C ASP A 68 10.90 17.82 -29.38
N PRO A 69 11.32 16.60 -29.03
CA PRO A 69 10.46 15.61 -28.35
C PRO A 69 9.94 16.12 -27.00
N ASP A 70 10.64 17.03 -26.34
CA ASP A 70 10.22 17.58 -25.05
C ASP A 70 9.00 18.50 -25.14
N LYS A 71 8.62 18.92 -26.35
CA LYS A 71 7.41 19.71 -26.60
C LYS A 71 6.14 18.86 -26.70
N TYR A 72 6.29 17.55 -26.82
CA TYR A 72 5.15 16.64 -26.93
C TYR A 72 4.87 15.95 -25.60
N PHE A 73 3.60 15.89 -25.24
CA PHE A 73 3.15 15.05 -24.13
C PHE A 73 3.31 13.56 -24.49
N GLY A 74 3.87 12.77 -23.59
CA GLY A 74 4.13 11.33 -23.83
C GLY A 74 2.89 10.44 -23.69
N PHE A 75 1.75 10.97 -23.30
CA PHE A 75 0.51 10.22 -23.05
C PHE A 75 0.68 9.04 -22.09
N GLU A 76 1.68 9.13 -21.21
CA GLU A 76 1.94 8.13 -20.20
C GLU A 76 0.90 8.20 -19.09
N MET A 77 0.25 7.08 -18.80
CA MET A 77 -0.77 6.95 -17.75
C MET A 77 -0.22 6.30 -16.49
N ARG A 78 1.03 5.87 -16.53
CA ARG A 78 1.83 5.42 -15.37
C ARG A 78 3.07 6.28 -15.27
N SER A 79 3.56 6.50 -14.06
CA SER A 79 4.80 7.24 -13.81
C SER A 79 5.71 6.49 -12.87
N ASP A 80 7.02 6.69 -13.05
CA ASP A 80 8.02 6.23 -12.10
C ASP A 80 7.90 7.05 -10.82
N VAL A 81 7.59 6.39 -9.72
CA VAL A 81 7.54 6.97 -8.37
C VAL A 81 8.65 6.32 -7.54
N ARG A 82 9.51 7.15 -6.92
CA ARG A 82 10.52 6.66 -5.99
C ARG A 82 9.84 6.19 -4.71
N LEU A 83 10.16 4.98 -4.27
CA LEU A 83 9.75 4.44 -2.98
C LEU A 83 10.96 4.36 -2.06
N SER A 84 10.88 5.00 -0.90
CA SER A 84 11.86 4.96 0.18
C SER A 84 11.16 4.50 1.45
N VAL A 85 11.51 3.34 1.97
CA VAL A 85 10.95 2.77 3.20
C VAL A 85 12.09 2.47 4.17
N ASN A 86 11.92 2.83 5.43
CA ASN A 86 12.84 2.51 6.52
C ASN A 86 12.06 2.18 7.79
N TYR A 87 11.98 0.89 8.13
CA TYR A 87 11.38 0.42 9.38
C TYR A 87 12.32 0.47 10.58
N ASP A 88 13.60 0.81 10.38
CA ASP A 88 14.62 0.87 11.44
C ASP A 88 14.68 -0.40 12.32
N ILE A 89 14.76 -1.56 11.68
CA ILE A 89 14.78 -2.88 12.30
C ILE A 89 16.14 -3.56 12.13
N TYR A 90 16.27 -4.78 12.67
CA TYR A 90 17.50 -5.57 12.60
C TYR A 90 17.19 -7.00 12.14
N GLY A 91 17.99 -7.52 11.20
CA GLY A 91 18.06 -8.95 10.87
C GLY A 91 16.78 -9.57 10.29
N PHE A 92 15.84 -8.76 9.78
CA PHE A 92 14.56 -9.23 9.25
C PHE A 92 14.20 -8.48 7.97
N THR A 93 13.59 -9.19 7.01
CA THR A 93 13.22 -8.66 5.69
C THR A 93 11.71 -8.71 5.48
N PRO A 94 10.94 -7.71 5.97
CA PRO A 94 9.50 -7.65 5.74
C PRO A 94 9.16 -7.60 4.26
N LEU A 95 8.10 -8.31 3.86
CA LEU A 95 7.41 -8.03 2.60
C LEU A 95 6.60 -6.75 2.79
N ILE A 96 6.72 -5.83 1.85
CA ILE A 96 5.92 -4.62 1.76
C ILE A 96 5.08 -4.63 0.48
N GLU A 97 3.87 -4.14 0.60
CA GLU A 97 2.89 -4.06 -0.48
C GLU A 97 2.37 -2.63 -0.57
N ILE A 98 2.20 -2.10 -1.77
CA ILE A 98 1.67 -0.75 -2.03
C ILE A 98 0.31 -0.88 -2.72
N TYR A 99 -0.69 -0.20 -2.17
CA TYR A 99 -2.06 -0.20 -2.68
C TYR A 99 -2.50 1.20 -3.07
N GLY A 100 -3.34 1.31 -4.12
CA GLY A 100 -3.93 2.58 -4.56
C GLY A 100 -5.15 3.02 -3.74
N GLU A 101 -5.75 2.09 -2.99
CA GLU A 101 -6.84 2.33 -2.05
C GLU A 101 -6.58 1.61 -0.72
N ASN A 102 -7.30 1.99 0.32
CA ASN A 102 -7.12 1.35 1.63
C ASN A 102 -7.40 -0.16 1.55
N PRO A 103 -6.37 -1.02 1.75
CA PRO A 103 -6.53 -2.47 1.66
C PRO A 103 -7.24 -3.09 2.86
N MET A 104 -7.55 -2.29 3.88
CA MET A 104 -8.13 -2.78 5.13
C MET A 104 -9.62 -2.48 5.23
N GLU A 105 -10.34 -3.39 5.85
CA GLU A 105 -11.73 -3.20 6.27
C GLU A 105 -11.91 -3.66 7.72
N THR A 106 -13.00 -3.26 8.34
CA THR A 106 -13.33 -3.66 9.71
C THR A 106 -14.50 -4.62 9.70
N VAL A 107 -14.27 -5.86 10.15
CA VAL A 107 -15.29 -6.88 10.30
C VAL A 107 -15.45 -7.18 11.79
N GLU A 108 -16.65 -6.99 12.32
CA GLU A 108 -16.98 -7.17 13.75
C GLU A 108 -15.98 -6.47 14.70
N GLY A 109 -15.54 -5.27 14.30
CA GLY A 109 -14.59 -4.47 15.07
C GLY A 109 -13.11 -4.85 14.86
N THR A 110 -12.82 -5.93 14.14
CA THR A 110 -11.45 -6.37 13.85
C THR A 110 -11.02 -5.89 12.47
N PRO A 111 -9.86 -5.20 12.35
CA PRO A 111 -9.31 -4.81 11.07
C PRO A 111 -8.72 -6.04 10.36
N ILE A 112 -9.20 -6.30 9.16
CA ILE A 112 -8.70 -7.37 8.29
C ILE A 112 -8.33 -6.81 6.91
N LYS A 113 -7.45 -7.50 6.19
CA LYS A 113 -7.18 -7.18 4.79
C LYS A 113 -8.37 -7.62 3.95
N LYS A 114 -8.85 -6.74 3.07
CA LYS A 114 -9.94 -7.03 2.13
C LYS A 114 -9.57 -8.20 1.24
N GLU A 115 -10.54 -9.08 0.99
CA GLU A 115 -10.39 -10.18 0.05
C GLU A 115 -10.36 -9.64 -1.40
N GLY A 116 -9.49 -10.20 -2.25
CA GLY A 116 -9.43 -9.85 -3.68
C GLY A 116 -8.81 -8.50 -4.01
N ILE A 117 -8.33 -7.72 -3.02
CA ILE A 117 -7.60 -6.48 -3.32
C ILE A 117 -6.17 -6.79 -3.77
N GLU A 118 -5.77 -6.25 -4.91
CA GLU A 118 -4.44 -6.46 -5.46
C GLU A 118 -3.50 -5.28 -5.16
N ALA A 119 -2.25 -5.61 -4.82
CA ALA A 119 -1.21 -4.62 -4.63
C ALA A 119 -0.70 -4.10 -5.98
N LEU A 120 -0.48 -2.80 -6.09
CA LEU A 120 0.14 -2.17 -7.25
C LEU A 120 1.64 -2.44 -7.32
N PHE A 121 2.27 -2.73 -6.19
CA PHE A 121 3.69 -3.02 -6.08
C PHE A 121 3.98 -3.85 -4.84
N LYS A 122 4.88 -4.83 -4.94
CA LYS A 122 5.35 -5.66 -3.83
C LYS A 122 6.86 -5.78 -3.85
N THR A 123 7.50 -5.77 -2.71
CA THR A 123 8.95 -6.00 -2.61
C THR A 123 9.34 -6.37 -1.19
N TYR A 124 10.45 -7.08 -1.02
CA TYR A 124 11.07 -7.26 0.28
C TYR A 124 12.00 -6.09 0.61
N THR A 125 12.11 -5.74 1.87
CA THR A 125 13.16 -4.84 2.36
C THR A 125 14.50 -5.60 2.49
N ASP A 126 15.57 -4.88 2.76
CA ASP A 126 16.82 -5.48 3.21
C ASP A 126 16.75 -5.92 4.70
N ASN A 127 17.84 -6.52 5.21
CA ASN A 127 17.95 -6.97 6.60
C ASN A 127 17.86 -5.86 7.66
N SER A 128 17.86 -4.61 7.27
CA SER A 128 17.65 -3.46 8.16
C SER A 128 16.26 -2.84 8.01
N GLY A 129 15.37 -3.51 7.28
CA GLY A 129 14.01 -3.04 6.98
C GLY A 129 13.97 -1.86 6.03
N LYS A 130 15.00 -1.71 5.17
CA LYS A 130 15.07 -0.61 4.21
C LYS A 130 14.78 -1.10 2.81
N TYR A 131 14.12 -0.25 2.05
CA TYR A 131 13.97 -0.37 0.61
C TYR A 131 14.13 0.98 -0.04
N GLU A 132 14.91 1.02 -1.12
CA GLU A 132 15.05 2.17 -2.01
C GLU A 132 14.92 1.69 -3.45
N GLY A 133 13.95 2.24 -4.18
CA GLY A 133 13.74 1.84 -5.56
C GLY A 133 12.68 2.68 -6.24
N LYS A 134 12.30 2.24 -7.44
CA LYS A 134 11.21 2.82 -8.23
C LYS A 134 10.06 1.84 -8.33
N MET A 135 8.86 2.35 -8.40
CA MET A 135 7.64 1.63 -8.72
C MET A 135 6.86 2.41 -9.79
N GLN A 136 6.14 1.71 -10.64
CA GLN A 136 5.27 2.34 -11.63
C GLN A 136 3.85 2.41 -11.09
N LEU A 137 3.34 3.63 -10.95
CA LEU A 137 2.00 3.89 -10.44
C LEU A 137 1.14 4.63 -11.46
N PRO A 138 -0.18 4.38 -11.51
CA PRO A 138 -1.11 5.19 -12.26
C PRO A 138 -1.01 6.67 -11.90
N THR A 139 -0.92 7.57 -12.90
CA THR A 139 -0.67 9.00 -12.71
C THR A 139 -1.78 9.75 -11.97
N TYR A 140 -3.00 9.18 -11.87
CA TYR A 140 -4.10 9.79 -11.13
C TYR A 140 -3.97 9.67 -9.61
N LEU A 141 -3.08 8.80 -9.11
CA LEU A 141 -2.89 8.62 -7.68
C LEU A 141 -2.11 9.81 -7.09
N ASN A 142 -2.61 10.33 -5.98
CA ASN A 142 -1.95 11.34 -5.16
C ASN A 142 -1.50 10.81 -3.79
N LYS A 143 -1.96 9.60 -3.44
CA LYS A 143 -1.60 8.88 -2.24
C LYS A 143 -1.62 7.37 -2.48
N VAL A 144 -0.94 6.64 -1.62
CA VAL A 144 -0.91 5.18 -1.59
C VAL A 144 -0.99 4.67 -0.15
N TYR A 145 -1.21 3.38 -0.01
CA TYR A 145 -1.20 2.69 1.28
C TYR A 145 -0.05 1.69 1.31
N LEU A 146 0.88 1.91 2.21
CA LEU A 146 1.97 0.96 2.52
C LEU A 146 1.43 -0.07 3.50
N TYR A 147 1.49 -1.34 3.13
CA TYR A 147 1.02 -2.45 3.95
C TYR A 147 2.14 -3.48 4.18
N THR A 148 2.14 -4.06 5.36
CA THR A 148 2.90 -5.28 5.68
C THR A 148 2.10 -6.16 6.63
N ALA A 149 2.15 -7.47 6.40
CA ALA A 149 1.57 -8.46 7.31
C ALA A 149 2.52 -8.86 8.46
N THR A 150 3.68 -8.22 8.56
CA THR A 150 4.68 -8.52 9.60
C THR A 150 4.22 -8.00 10.95
N TRP A 151 4.05 -8.90 11.92
CA TRP A 151 3.73 -8.52 13.29
C TRP A 151 4.85 -7.67 13.90
N GLY A 152 4.46 -6.71 14.70
CA GLY A 152 5.39 -5.77 15.36
C GLY A 152 5.79 -4.56 14.49
N LEU A 153 5.31 -4.51 13.24
CA LEU A 153 5.42 -3.36 12.36
C LEU A 153 4.05 -2.73 12.10
N PRO A 154 4.00 -1.47 11.65
CA PRO A 154 2.75 -0.86 11.22
C PRO A 154 2.11 -1.65 10.08
N GLY A 155 0.90 -2.13 10.30
CA GLY A 155 0.22 -2.99 9.33
C GLY A 155 -0.27 -2.25 8.08
N CYS A 156 -0.71 -0.98 8.19
CA CYS A 156 -1.18 -0.19 7.06
C CYS A 156 -1.01 1.30 7.32
N ILE A 157 -0.41 2.02 6.38
CA ILE A 157 -0.10 3.44 6.52
C ILE A 157 -0.48 4.16 5.22
N GLU A 158 -1.26 5.23 5.32
CA GLU A 158 -1.52 6.15 4.21
C GLU A 158 -0.33 7.09 4.01
N LEU A 159 0.18 7.18 2.77
CA LEU A 159 1.32 8.01 2.39
C LEU A 159 0.97 8.86 1.17
N GLU A 160 1.31 10.14 1.19
CA GLU A 160 1.13 11.02 0.05
C GLU A 160 2.25 10.81 -0.98
N ILE A 161 1.92 10.94 -2.26
CA ILE A 161 2.89 11.01 -3.35
C ILE A 161 3.28 12.48 -3.54
N LYS A 162 4.52 12.84 -3.21
CA LYS A 162 5.06 14.19 -3.36
C LYS A 162 6.31 14.17 -4.23
N ASP A 163 6.38 15.05 -5.23
CA ASP A 163 7.53 15.15 -6.14
C ASP A 163 7.97 13.80 -6.73
N ASN A 164 6.99 12.99 -7.16
CA ASN A 164 7.18 11.62 -7.63
C ASN A 164 7.92 10.72 -6.63
N ALA A 165 7.70 10.93 -5.33
CA ALA A 165 8.27 10.12 -4.27
C ALA A 165 7.23 9.76 -3.19
N VAL A 166 7.39 8.58 -2.62
CA VAL A 166 6.72 8.08 -1.41
C VAL A 166 7.81 7.76 -0.40
N ILE A 167 7.74 8.38 0.77
CA ILE A 167 8.77 8.24 1.80
C ILE A 167 8.12 7.83 3.11
N PHE A 168 8.62 6.75 3.68
CA PHE A 168 8.28 6.27 5.02
C PHE A 168 9.55 6.00 5.80
N ASP A 169 9.76 6.70 6.92
CA ASP A 169 10.93 6.55 7.76
C ASP A 169 10.57 6.56 9.25
N MET A 170 10.66 5.38 9.88
CA MET A 170 10.45 5.21 11.32
C MET A 170 11.62 5.71 12.16
N SER A 171 12.83 5.81 11.59
CA SER A 171 14.00 6.34 12.30
C SER A 171 13.94 7.86 12.45
N ALA A 172 13.35 8.54 11.49
CA ALA A 172 13.02 9.94 11.58
C ALA A 172 11.79 10.08 12.49
N LYS A 173 11.98 9.99 13.80
CA LYS A 173 10.95 10.31 14.78
C LYS A 173 10.51 11.76 14.54
N SER A 174 9.57 11.95 13.64
CA SER A 174 8.76 13.15 13.65
C SER A 174 8.09 13.11 15.02
N ASN A 175 8.63 13.90 15.96
CA ASN A 175 7.92 14.16 17.20
C ASN A 175 6.49 14.51 16.79
N PRO A 176 5.48 13.66 17.07
CA PRO A 176 4.14 14.16 16.97
C PRO A 176 4.18 15.44 17.80
N LYS A 177 3.47 16.46 17.36
CA LYS A 177 3.34 17.70 18.15
C LYS A 177 2.62 17.34 19.43
N THR A 178 3.34 16.63 20.32
CA THR A 178 2.97 16.47 21.70
C THR A 178 3.00 17.89 22.23
N LYS A 179 1.85 18.44 22.57
CA LYS A 179 1.80 19.47 23.58
C LYS A 179 2.46 18.84 24.77
N SER A 180 3.79 19.01 24.89
CA SER A 180 4.54 18.51 26.02
C SER A 180 4.01 19.25 27.22
N VAL A 181 3.27 18.53 28.06
CA VAL A 181 3.10 18.97 29.42
C VAL A 181 4.48 18.75 30.05
N THR A 182 5.33 19.76 29.95
CA THR A 182 6.64 19.80 30.58
C THR A 182 6.40 19.92 32.10
N ARG A 183 6.36 18.76 32.78
CA ARG A 183 6.61 18.71 34.20
C ARG A 183 7.96 18.05 34.44
N ALA A 184 8.65 18.53 35.45
CA ALA A 184 9.98 18.05 35.84
C ALA A 184 9.90 16.55 36.19
N SER A 185 11.00 15.83 35.96
CA SER A 185 11.18 14.38 36.20
C SER A 185 11.04 13.93 37.69
N SER A 186 10.66 14.81 38.59
CA SER A 186 10.56 14.54 40.04
C SER A 186 9.20 14.00 40.50
N ASP A 187 8.18 13.93 39.62
CA ASP A 187 6.81 13.66 39.99
C ASP A 187 6.29 12.29 39.51
N VAL A 188 7.13 11.27 39.43
CA VAL A 188 6.74 9.89 39.10
C VAL A 188 6.60 9.08 40.40
N PRO A 189 5.52 8.30 40.60
CA PRO A 189 4.40 8.02 39.66
C PRO A 189 3.32 9.09 39.79
N TYR A 190 2.63 9.32 38.62
CA TYR A 190 1.47 10.22 38.65
C TYR A 190 0.21 9.48 39.09
N LEU A 191 -0.48 10.03 40.06
CA LEU A 191 -1.82 9.57 40.41
C LEU A 191 -2.80 9.85 39.27
N VAL A 192 -3.32 8.79 38.67
CA VAL A 192 -4.34 8.86 37.61
C VAL A 192 -5.73 8.79 38.23
N ASN A 193 -5.98 7.80 39.08
CA ASN A 193 -7.26 7.65 39.76
C ASN A 193 -7.09 7.17 41.21
N LYS A 194 -7.54 8.00 42.18
CA LYS A 194 -7.38 7.71 43.60
C LYS A 194 -8.26 6.55 44.05
N SER A 195 -9.49 6.44 43.57
CA SER A 195 -10.44 5.40 44.01
C SER A 195 -10.00 4.00 43.58
N GLN A 196 -9.23 3.88 42.52
CA GLN A 196 -8.71 2.62 42.00
C GLN A 196 -7.22 2.37 42.32
N ASN A 197 -6.58 3.25 43.07
CA ASN A 197 -5.14 3.22 43.32
C ASN A 197 -4.32 3.10 42.03
N LEU A 198 -4.74 3.83 40.96
CA LEU A 198 -4.17 3.76 39.64
C LEU A 198 -3.21 4.93 39.41
N TYR A 199 -1.99 4.59 39.07
CA TYR A 199 -0.88 5.50 38.79
C TYR A 199 -0.35 5.29 37.39
N SER A 200 0.41 6.23 36.86
CA SER A 200 1.17 6.08 35.62
C SER A 200 2.67 6.23 35.86
N LEU A 201 3.46 5.45 35.14
CA LEU A 201 4.94 5.57 35.17
C LEU A 201 5.42 6.84 34.47
N CYS A 202 4.66 7.37 33.51
CA CYS A 202 5.04 8.52 32.72
C CYS A 202 3.81 9.25 32.15
N TYR A 203 4.02 10.44 31.60
CA TYR A 203 3.02 11.14 30.80
C TYR A 203 2.92 10.53 29.41
N TRP A 204 1.76 10.67 28.78
CA TRP A 204 1.50 10.23 27.42
C TRP A 204 0.77 11.33 26.61
N GLY A 205 0.85 11.23 25.27
CA GLY A 205 0.11 12.08 24.34
C GLY A 205 -1.33 11.64 24.12
N GLU A 206 -2.04 12.35 23.26
CA GLU A 206 -3.47 12.16 22.97
C GLU A 206 -3.84 10.73 22.54
N GLY A 207 -2.98 10.05 21.77
CA GLY A 207 -3.19 8.66 21.34
C GLY A 207 -2.64 7.63 22.33
N GLY A 208 -2.15 8.03 23.48
CA GLY A 208 -1.51 7.14 24.47
C GLY A 208 -0.03 6.87 24.20
N GLN A 209 0.62 7.69 23.36
CA GLN A 209 2.06 7.57 23.11
C GLN A 209 2.84 7.95 24.36
N LEU A 210 3.77 7.10 24.75
CA LEU A 210 4.70 7.40 25.83
C LEU A 210 5.71 8.46 25.40
N ASN A 211 6.14 9.29 26.35
CA ASN A 211 7.28 10.17 26.12
C ASN A 211 8.53 9.31 25.85
N SER A 212 9.27 9.62 24.79
CA SER A 212 10.45 8.87 24.33
C SER A 212 11.55 8.70 25.38
N GLN A 213 11.59 9.55 26.41
CA GLN A 213 12.55 9.42 27.51
C GLN A 213 12.28 8.19 28.42
N TYR A 214 11.04 7.67 28.41
CA TYR A 214 10.64 6.51 29.22
C TYR A 214 10.66 5.19 28.46
N MET A 215 10.86 5.25 27.15
CA MET A 215 10.81 4.09 26.28
C MET A 215 12.06 4.03 25.40
N THR A 216 12.72 2.88 25.40
CA THR A 216 13.81 2.56 24.49
C THR A 216 13.39 1.45 23.55
N LYS A 217 14.21 1.07 22.58
CA LYS A 217 13.90 0.00 21.63
C LYS A 217 14.98 -1.08 21.67
N GLU A 218 14.56 -2.32 21.85
CA GLU A 218 15.37 -3.51 21.65
C GLU A 218 15.16 -4.01 20.24
N LYS A 219 16.23 -4.22 19.47
CA LYS A 219 16.12 -4.69 18.07
C LYS A 219 16.47 -6.17 17.92
N ASN A 220 17.17 -6.72 18.90
CA ASN A 220 17.66 -8.09 18.85
C ASN A 220 17.69 -8.75 20.25
N ILE A 221 17.67 -10.08 20.25
CA ILE A 221 17.84 -10.93 21.43
C ILE A 221 19.08 -11.81 21.17
N GLY A 222 20.22 -11.42 21.73
CA GLY A 222 21.48 -12.06 21.34
C GLY A 222 21.77 -11.83 19.85
N ASN A 223 21.81 -12.89 19.08
CA ASN A 223 22.05 -12.85 17.62
C ASN A 223 20.76 -12.92 16.78
N GLU A 224 19.63 -13.03 17.43
CA GLU A 224 18.31 -13.14 16.78
C GLU A 224 17.63 -11.78 16.72
N SER A 225 16.92 -11.48 15.62
CA SER A 225 16.05 -10.32 15.53
C SER A 225 14.85 -10.46 16.47
N ILE A 226 14.44 -9.35 17.10
CA ILE A 226 13.19 -9.32 17.88
C ILE A 226 11.98 -9.69 17.03
N LEU A 227 12.03 -9.41 15.71
CA LEU A 227 10.95 -9.75 14.76
C LEU A 227 10.92 -11.24 14.44
N ASP A 228 12.05 -11.95 14.46
CA ASP A 228 12.05 -13.42 14.33
C ASP A 228 11.31 -14.07 15.49
N LEU A 229 11.55 -13.59 16.73
CA LEU A 229 10.77 -14.05 17.89
C LEU A 229 9.29 -13.69 17.70
N THR A 230 8.97 -12.48 17.26
CA THR A 230 7.58 -12.03 17.05
C THR A 230 6.87 -12.86 15.98
N ASP A 231 7.54 -13.22 14.89
CA ASP A 231 6.99 -14.06 13.83
C ASP A 231 6.74 -15.52 14.28
N ARG A 232 7.65 -16.06 15.12
CA ARG A 232 7.40 -17.35 15.77
C ARG A 232 6.20 -17.29 16.71
N MET A 233 6.01 -16.19 17.44
CA MET A 233 4.83 -16.00 18.29
C MET A 233 3.56 -15.91 17.46
N LYS A 234 3.59 -15.21 16.31
CA LYS A 234 2.48 -15.20 15.35
C LYS A 234 2.11 -16.60 14.92
N THR A 235 3.11 -17.39 14.49
CA THR A 235 2.90 -18.77 14.05
C THR A 235 2.34 -19.64 15.16
N PHE A 236 2.79 -19.45 16.41
CA PHE A 236 2.36 -20.22 17.55
C PHE A 236 0.95 -19.86 18.04
N PHE A 237 0.65 -18.57 18.23
CA PHE A 237 -0.61 -18.10 18.82
C PHE A 237 -1.76 -18.00 17.79
N ASN A 238 -1.47 -17.77 16.51
CA ASN A 238 -2.46 -17.50 15.46
C ASN A 238 -2.72 -18.70 14.53
N LYS A 239 -2.52 -19.91 15.01
CA LYS A 239 -2.90 -21.12 14.25
C LYS A 239 -4.42 -21.29 14.24
N GLY A 240 -5.11 -20.60 13.34
CA GLY A 240 -6.50 -20.71 12.93
C GLY A 240 -7.47 -21.35 13.93
N GLY A 241 -8.06 -20.56 14.84
CA GLY A 241 -9.03 -21.07 15.82
C GLY A 241 -8.45 -21.99 16.90
N GLN A 242 -7.13 -21.99 17.12
CA GLN A 242 -6.49 -22.78 18.17
C GLN A 242 -6.90 -22.24 19.54
N ASP A 243 -7.49 -23.11 20.37
CA ASP A 243 -7.70 -22.86 21.78
C ASP A 243 -6.36 -22.91 22.53
N ASN A 244 -5.86 -21.72 22.92
CA ASN A 244 -4.65 -21.57 23.70
C ASN A 244 -4.89 -21.69 25.22
N SER A 245 -6.09 -22.06 25.67
CA SER A 245 -6.42 -22.24 27.09
C SER A 245 -5.55 -23.29 27.78
N LYS A 246 -4.98 -24.24 27.05
CA LYS A 246 -4.01 -25.19 27.55
C LYS A 246 -2.69 -24.56 28.06
N LEU A 247 -2.44 -23.31 27.66
CA LEU A 247 -1.29 -22.51 28.12
C LEU A 247 -1.59 -21.74 29.41
N LEU A 248 -2.81 -21.90 29.93
CA LEU A 248 -3.22 -21.23 31.17
C LEU A 248 -2.30 -21.61 32.29
N GLY A 249 -1.60 -20.60 32.79
CA GLY A 249 -0.84 -20.68 34.02
C GLY A 249 -1.72 -20.27 35.21
N ASN A 250 -1.10 -20.19 36.33
CA ASN A 250 -1.63 -19.54 37.54
C ASN A 250 -0.67 -18.41 37.92
N GLY A 251 -0.99 -17.63 38.96
CA GLY A 251 -0.13 -16.53 39.38
C GLY A 251 1.34 -16.92 39.61
N LYS A 252 1.66 -18.19 39.86
CA LYS A 252 3.05 -18.67 39.99
C LYS A 252 3.79 -18.76 38.66
N THR A 253 3.09 -18.99 37.56
CA THR A 253 3.68 -19.10 36.20
C THR A 253 3.60 -17.82 35.41
N ILE A 254 2.67 -16.93 35.73
CA ILE A 254 2.45 -15.65 35.04
C ILE A 254 3.20 -14.52 35.74
N ASN A 255 3.14 -14.45 37.07
CA ASN A 255 3.80 -13.39 37.86
C ASN A 255 5.31 -13.66 37.97
N ILE A 256 6.06 -12.62 38.23
CA ILE A 256 7.52 -12.69 38.40
C ILE A 256 7.87 -12.50 39.86
N SER A 257 8.43 -13.52 40.48
CA SER A 257 8.94 -13.44 41.86
C SER A 257 10.43 -13.10 41.88
N ILE A 258 10.79 -12.08 42.67
CA ILE A 258 12.13 -11.52 42.76
C ILE A 258 12.86 -12.17 43.90
N LYS A 259 14.02 -12.80 43.62
CA LYS A 259 14.83 -13.58 44.57
C LYS A 259 16.02 -12.83 45.11
N GLU A 260 16.52 -11.84 44.39
CA GLU A 260 17.75 -11.12 44.75
C GLU A 260 17.46 -9.61 44.83
N ASP A 261 18.14 -8.92 45.74
CA ASP A 261 18.07 -7.46 45.83
C ASP A 261 18.69 -6.80 44.60
N ASN A 262 18.30 -5.55 44.36
CA ASN A 262 18.76 -4.73 43.21
C ASN A 262 18.44 -5.33 41.87
N THR A 263 17.36 -6.06 41.76
CA THR A 263 16.86 -6.62 40.46
C THR A 263 16.22 -5.55 39.60
N ALA A 264 16.79 -5.32 38.43
CA ALA A 264 16.21 -4.44 37.44
C ALA A 264 15.28 -5.23 36.50
N LEU A 265 14.07 -4.75 36.26
CA LEU A 265 13.11 -5.35 35.39
C LEU A 265 12.81 -4.43 34.20
N ASN A 266 12.90 -4.97 32.98
CA ASN A 266 12.48 -4.29 31.74
C ASN A 266 11.38 -5.11 31.09
N LEU A 267 10.27 -4.47 30.74
CA LEU A 267 9.24 -5.06 29.91
C LEU A 267 9.54 -4.75 28.45
N ILE A 268 9.46 -5.76 27.59
CA ILE A 268 9.66 -5.62 26.16
C ILE A 268 8.38 -6.05 25.44
N PHE A 269 7.78 -5.12 24.73
CA PHE A 269 6.60 -5.35 23.89
C PHE A 269 7.00 -6.13 22.65
N LEU A 270 6.19 -7.16 22.27
CA LEU A 270 6.38 -7.91 21.04
C LEU A 270 5.33 -7.58 20.01
N ASN A 271 4.06 -7.78 20.35
CA ASN A 271 2.96 -7.54 19.44
C ASN A 271 1.61 -7.47 20.17
N ARG A 272 0.61 -7.07 19.44
CA ARG A 272 -0.79 -7.17 19.82
C ARG A 272 -1.66 -7.49 18.59
N SER A 273 -2.78 -8.16 18.83
CA SER A 273 -3.77 -8.53 17.82
C SER A 273 -5.20 -8.22 18.28
N ALA A 274 -5.36 -7.14 19.06
CA ALA A 274 -6.64 -6.70 19.61
C ALA A 274 -7.26 -5.58 18.76
N SER A 275 -8.59 -5.54 18.72
CA SER A 275 -9.36 -4.41 18.20
C SER A 275 -9.63 -3.32 19.24
N TYR A 276 -9.50 -3.64 20.52
CA TYR A 276 -9.73 -2.73 21.62
C TYR A 276 -8.53 -1.84 21.93
N ASN A 277 -8.81 -0.64 22.43
CA ASN A 277 -7.81 0.29 22.95
C ASN A 277 -7.46 -0.08 24.40
N ASN A 278 -6.70 -1.16 24.58
CA ASN A 278 -6.41 -1.71 25.87
C ASN A 278 -5.42 -0.85 26.67
N THR A 279 -5.65 -0.71 27.99
CA THR A 279 -4.69 -0.14 28.91
C THR A 279 -4.02 -1.24 29.69
N PHE A 280 -2.70 -1.25 29.74
CA PHE A 280 -1.93 -2.33 30.35
C PHE A 280 -0.92 -1.80 31.37
N GLY A 281 -0.71 -2.58 32.45
CA GLY A 281 0.21 -2.23 33.50
C GLY A 281 0.56 -3.36 34.48
N TYR A 282 1.23 -3.00 35.56
CA TYR A 282 1.66 -3.94 36.57
C TYR A 282 1.29 -3.43 37.98
N TYR A 283 1.35 -4.35 38.93
CA TYR A 283 1.36 -4.11 40.36
C TYR A 283 2.38 -5.05 41.03
N PHE A 284 2.74 -4.79 42.28
CA PHE A 284 3.65 -5.66 43.02
C PHE A 284 3.22 -5.78 44.48
N TYR A 285 3.61 -6.87 45.10
CA TYR A 285 3.26 -7.22 46.45
C TYR A 285 4.32 -8.14 47.09
N LYS A 286 4.32 -8.29 48.42
CA LYS A 286 5.27 -9.20 49.11
C LYS A 286 4.98 -10.65 48.73
N THR A 287 6.01 -11.38 48.30
CA THR A 287 5.91 -12.78 47.88
C THR A 287 5.34 -13.63 49.01
N GLY A 288 4.40 -14.52 48.65
CA GLY A 288 3.76 -15.41 49.65
C GLY A 288 2.56 -14.79 50.37
N THR A 289 2.24 -13.52 50.11
CA THR A 289 1.03 -12.89 50.66
C THR A 289 -0.12 -12.96 49.68
N SER A 290 -1.36 -12.92 50.15
CA SER A 290 -2.52 -12.67 49.30
C SER A 290 -2.57 -11.19 48.91
N VAL A 291 -2.96 -10.91 47.65
CA VAL A 291 -3.12 -9.55 47.16
C VAL A 291 -4.56 -9.29 46.82
N ASP A 292 -5.10 -8.18 47.29
CA ASP A 292 -6.34 -7.60 46.79
C ASP A 292 -6.00 -6.63 45.66
N VAL A 293 -6.23 -7.07 44.42
CA VAL A 293 -5.86 -6.29 43.24
C VAL A 293 -6.68 -5.03 43.08
N ASP A 294 -7.87 -4.94 43.68
CA ASP A 294 -8.66 -3.73 43.67
C ASP A 294 -8.05 -2.64 44.58
N GLN A 295 -7.33 -3.05 45.63
CA GLN A 295 -6.73 -2.15 46.64
C GLN A 295 -5.23 -1.89 46.46
N VAL A 296 -4.50 -2.79 45.78
CA VAL A 296 -3.07 -2.59 45.52
C VAL A 296 -2.81 -1.41 44.60
N ARG A 297 -1.67 -0.74 44.75
CA ARG A 297 -1.26 0.29 43.79
C ARG A 297 -0.94 -0.35 42.45
N LYS A 298 -1.56 0.17 41.40
CA LYS A 298 -1.43 -0.27 39.99
C LYS A 298 -0.70 0.81 39.17
N TYR A 299 0.21 0.41 38.32
CA TYR A 299 1.07 1.30 37.54
C TYR A 299 0.87 1.03 36.06
N ILE A 300 0.33 1.99 35.32
CA ILE A 300 0.15 1.90 33.87
C ILE A 300 1.53 1.94 33.20
N ILE A 301 1.82 0.94 32.38
CA ILE A 301 2.97 0.88 31.48
C ILE A 301 2.60 1.47 30.13
N PHE A 302 1.56 0.91 29.49
CA PHE A 302 1.04 1.35 28.21
C PHE A 302 -0.40 1.79 28.39
N PRO A 303 -0.67 3.10 28.27
CA PRO A 303 -2.04 3.61 28.37
C PRO A 303 -2.92 3.13 27.23
N ASN A 304 -2.34 2.95 26.04
CA ASN A 304 -3.00 2.43 24.86
C ASN A 304 -2.12 1.40 24.17
N VAL A 305 -2.59 0.16 24.12
CA VAL A 305 -1.95 -0.95 23.39
C VAL A 305 -2.59 -1.13 22.03
N SER A 306 -3.15 -0.12 21.40
CA SER A 306 -3.85 -0.25 20.11
C SER A 306 -3.07 0.34 18.95
N PHE A 307 -3.59 0.14 17.74
CA PHE A 307 -3.27 0.96 16.59
C PHE A 307 -4.19 2.18 16.55
N ASP A 308 -3.65 3.34 16.20
CA ASP A 308 -4.52 4.43 15.81
C ASP A 308 -4.92 4.25 14.34
N TRP A 309 -6.18 3.86 14.13
CA TRP A 309 -6.79 3.75 12.81
C TRP A 309 -7.25 5.09 12.25
N TYR A 310 -7.49 6.06 13.12
CA TYR A 310 -8.16 7.31 12.74
C TYR A 310 -7.23 8.40 12.22
N GLY A 311 -5.92 8.27 12.39
CA GLY A 311 -4.96 9.28 11.97
C GLY A 311 -3.89 8.81 10.99
N GLY A 312 -3.77 7.51 10.73
CA GLY A 312 -2.87 6.95 9.70
C GLY A 312 -1.37 7.12 9.94
N GLN A 313 -0.94 7.72 11.08
CA GLN A 313 0.47 8.08 11.25
C GLN A 313 1.04 7.89 12.66
N ILE A 314 0.27 7.45 13.63
CA ILE A 314 0.76 7.33 15.01
C ILE A 314 0.96 5.87 15.38
N LEU A 315 2.21 5.44 15.33
CA LEU A 315 2.62 4.18 15.93
C LEU A 315 2.73 4.37 17.44
N ILE A 316 1.83 3.74 18.16
CA ILE A 316 1.82 3.82 19.61
C ILE A 316 2.88 2.89 20.18
N LEU A 317 2.95 1.66 19.67
CA LEU A 317 3.91 0.64 20.08
C LEU A 317 4.46 -0.14 18.90
N GLU A 318 5.75 -0.46 18.95
CA GLU A 318 6.48 -1.26 17.98
C GLU A 318 7.13 -2.45 18.68
N SER A 319 7.29 -3.58 17.97
CA SER A 319 8.03 -4.72 18.51
C SER A 319 9.42 -4.28 18.99
N GLY A 320 9.76 -4.68 20.20
CA GLY A 320 10.99 -4.27 20.86
C GLY A 320 10.90 -3.01 21.71
N ASN A 321 9.76 -2.30 21.73
CA ASN A 321 9.60 -1.19 22.68
C ASN A 321 9.79 -1.69 24.11
N LYS A 322 10.69 -1.03 24.85
CA LYS A 322 11.23 -1.45 26.14
C LYS A 322 11.03 -0.38 27.19
N VAL A 323 10.39 -0.75 28.27
CA VAL A 323 10.10 0.12 29.42
C VAL A 323 10.72 -0.45 30.68
N ARG A 324 11.45 0.38 31.46
CA ARG A 324 11.91 0.05 32.79
C ARG A 324 10.73 0.04 33.76
N LEU A 325 10.57 -1.06 34.54
CA LEU A 325 9.61 -1.12 35.61
C LEU A 325 10.28 -0.53 36.90
N LEU A 326 9.52 0.27 37.63
CA LEU A 326 9.99 0.93 38.84
C LEU A 326 9.40 0.25 40.07
N TYR A 327 10.21 0.14 41.11
CA TYR A 327 9.75 -0.19 42.45
C TYR A 327 9.45 1.12 43.22
N PHE A 328 8.34 1.16 43.91
CA PHE A 328 7.98 2.27 44.78
C PHE A 328 7.92 1.79 46.23
N ASP A 329 8.72 2.37 47.09
CA ASP A 329 8.76 2.02 48.50
C ASP A 329 7.52 2.50 49.27
N GLU A 330 7.52 2.28 50.60
CA GLU A 330 6.39 2.65 51.45
C GLU A 330 6.17 4.18 51.50
N ASP A 331 7.25 4.96 51.35
CA ASP A 331 7.21 6.42 51.25
C ASP A 331 6.83 6.95 49.85
N GLY A 332 6.70 6.05 48.87
CA GLY A 332 6.38 6.37 47.48
C GLY A 332 7.57 6.83 46.65
N GLN A 333 8.80 6.63 47.13
CA GLN A 333 10.02 6.93 46.38
C GLN A 333 10.22 5.87 45.27
N ALA A 334 10.56 6.33 44.07
CA ALA A 334 10.82 5.48 42.92
C ALA A 334 12.25 4.95 42.92
N HIS A 335 12.40 3.66 42.66
CA HIS A 335 13.68 2.97 42.52
C HIS A 335 13.75 2.21 41.21
N ASP A 336 14.90 2.24 40.53
CA ASP A 336 15.12 1.53 39.25
C ASP A 336 15.26 0.01 39.40
N THR A 337 15.33 -0.46 40.67
CA THR A 337 15.51 -1.88 41.01
C THR A 337 14.53 -2.29 42.09
N PHE A 338 14.16 -3.54 42.07
CA PHE A 338 13.32 -4.17 43.08
C PHE A 338 14.14 -4.86 44.14
N PRO A 339 13.70 -4.86 45.39
CA PRO A 339 14.29 -5.72 46.45
C PRO A 339 13.78 -7.16 46.32
N ALA A 340 14.54 -8.11 46.88
CA ALA A 340 14.11 -9.49 47.02
C ALA A 340 12.81 -9.63 47.83
N GLY A 341 12.06 -10.69 47.57
CA GLY A 341 10.83 -10.99 48.31
C GLY A 341 9.58 -10.25 47.83
N TYR A 342 9.62 -9.67 46.65
CA TYR A 342 8.44 -9.11 45.96
C TYR A 342 8.06 -9.93 44.75
N THR A 343 6.77 -9.90 44.42
CA THR A 343 6.17 -10.50 43.21
C THR A 343 5.51 -9.42 42.40
N VAL A 344 5.80 -9.38 41.11
CA VAL A 344 5.17 -8.49 40.10
C VAL A 344 4.06 -9.23 39.39
N GLY A 345 2.86 -8.66 39.35
CA GLY A 345 1.69 -9.12 38.63
C GLY A 345 1.23 -8.09 37.61
N TRP A 346 0.34 -8.49 36.75
CA TRP A 346 -0.09 -7.73 35.55
C TRP A 346 -1.59 -7.45 35.56
N PHE A 347 -1.99 -6.33 34.99
CA PHE A 347 -3.41 -6.03 34.75
C PHE A 347 -3.63 -5.50 33.33
N LEU A 348 -4.82 -5.75 32.80
CA LEU A 348 -5.29 -5.26 31.52
C LEU A 348 -6.70 -4.69 31.70
N TYR A 349 -6.93 -3.47 31.26
CA TYR A 349 -8.24 -2.90 31.10
C TYR A 349 -8.64 -3.00 29.63
N ALA A 350 -9.55 -3.90 29.31
CA ALA A 350 -10.08 -4.06 27.94
C ALA A 350 -10.78 -2.78 27.50
N ASP A 351 -10.42 -2.26 26.33
CA ASP A 351 -10.88 -0.99 25.78
C ASP A 351 -10.75 0.20 26.75
N GLY A 352 -9.72 0.16 27.59
CA GLY A 352 -9.55 1.11 28.70
C GLY A 352 -9.14 2.53 28.27
N PHE A 353 -8.60 2.70 27.06
CA PHE A 353 -8.18 4.01 26.55
C PHE A 353 -9.28 4.63 25.68
N LYS A 354 -9.54 5.92 25.84
CA LYS A 354 -10.43 6.69 24.96
C LYS A 354 -9.65 7.76 24.24
N ASN A 355 -9.81 7.84 22.93
CA ASN A 355 -9.28 8.94 22.14
C ASN A 355 -10.03 10.21 22.52
N GLY A 356 -9.32 11.24 22.96
CA GLY A 356 -9.94 12.51 23.31
C GLY A 356 -8.97 13.48 23.95
N TYR A 357 -9.35 14.74 23.94
CA TYR A 357 -8.58 15.84 24.49
C TYR A 357 -9.00 16.06 25.93
N GLY A 358 -8.18 15.63 26.87
CA GLY A 358 -8.37 15.91 28.27
C GLY A 358 -7.25 16.80 28.82
N ASN A 359 -7.54 17.48 29.93
CA ASN A 359 -6.52 18.26 30.65
C ASN A 359 -5.76 17.41 31.67
N ASN A 360 -6.29 16.25 32.03
CA ASN A 360 -5.74 15.30 32.99
C ASN A 360 -5.59 13.92 32.38
N LEU A 361 -4.69 13.08 32.91
CA LEU A 361 -4.51 11.70 32.46
C LEU A 361 -5.78 10.86 32.58
N GLU A 362 -6.60 11.14 33.60
CA GLU A 362 -7.90 10.47 33.84
C GLU A 362 -8.89 10.66 32.70
N ASP A 363 -8.83 11.82 32.00
CA ASP A 363 -9.76 12.14 30.90
C ASP A 363 -9.56 11.21 29.69
N TYR A 364 -8.38 10.59 29.54
CA TYR A 364 -8.07 9.65 28.46
C TYR A 364 -8.49 8.21 28.77
N LEU A 365 -8.94 7.91 29.97
CA LEU A 365 -9.34 6.56 30.36
C LEU A 365 -10.85 6.45 30.55
N LYS A 366 -11.41 5.30 30.20
CA LYS A 366 -12.82 4.96 30.43
C LYS A 366 -13.03 4.48 31.88
N LEU A 367 -12.63 5.29 32.85
CA LEU A 367 -12.59 4.89 34.26
C LEU A 367 -13.92 4.41 34.87
N PRO A 368 -15.09 4.94 34.49
CA PRO A 368 -16.37 4.40 34.96
C PRO A 368 -16.61 2.94 34.57
N ASP A 369 -16.02 2.53 33.43
CA ASP A 369 -16.19 1.21 32.83
C ASP A 369 -15.04 0.25 33.23
N LEU A 370 -13.99 0.75 33.90
CA LEU A 370 -12.83 -0.02 34.36
C LEU A 370 -13.13 -0.83 35.62
N TYR A 371 -14.30 -1.41 35.71
CA TYR A 371 -14.68 -2.25 36.82
C TYR A 371 -14.16 -3.67 36.60
N ASN A 372 -13.36 -4.21 37.55
CA ASN A 372 -12.70 -5.49 37.50
C ASN A 372 -11.69 -5.65 36.34
N PRO A 373 -10.49 -5.09 36.46
CA PRO A 373 -9.45 -5.32 35.48
C PRO A 373 -9.11 -6.81 35.39
N TYR A 374 -8.90 -7.29 34.19
CA TYR A 374 -8.25 -8.58 34.00
C TYR A 374 -6.88 -8.56 34.67
N ASN A 375 -6.59 -9.52 35.53
CA ASN A 375 -5.30 -9.54 36.23
C ASN A 375 -4.73 -10.95 36.36
N SER A 376 -3.40 -11.04 36.52
CA SER A 376 -2.66 -12.29 36.51
C SER A 376 -2.83 -13.14 37.78
N ASN A 377 -3.43 -12.60 38.84
CA ASN A 377 -3.75 -13.35 40.06
C ASN A 377 -5.14 -13.99 40.05
N LEU A 378 -6.03 -13.54 39.16
CA LEU A 378 -7.35 -14.14 39.02
C LEU A 378 -7.27 -15.36 38.11
N ARG A 379 -7.81 -16.49 38.57
CA ARG A 379 -8.04 -17.66 37.69
C ARG A 379 -9.14 -17.42 36.68
N THR A 380 -10.02 -16.47 36.97
CA THR A 380 -11.24 -16.19 36.22
C THR A 380 -11.45 -14.70 36.13
N SER A 381 -10.72 -14.06 35.23
CA SER A 381 -10.92 -12.64 34.94
C SER A 381 -12.07 -12.41 33.95
N ASN A 382 -12.47 -13.44 33.20
CA ASN A 382 -13.62 -13.40 32.31
C ASN A 382 -14.82 -14.12 32.95
N PRO A 383 -15.85 -13.39 33.41
CA PRO A 383 -17.02 -13.99 34.02
C PRO A 383 -17.85 -14.87 33.06
N GLN A 384 -17.62 -14.76 31.75
CA GLN A 384 -18.37 -15.53 30.73
C GLN A 384 -17.81 -16.93 30.52
N ASN A 385 -16.49 -17.13 30.58
CA ASN A 385 -15.85 -18.41 30.29
C ASN A 385 -15.00 -18.98 31.43
N ASN A 386 -14.91 -18.32 32.55
CA ASN A 386 -14.18 -18.76 33.75
C ASN A 386 -12.69 -19.01 33.55
N MET A 387 -12.05 -18.28 32.62
CA MET A 387 -10.64 -18.45 32.22
C MET A 387 -9.77 -17.29 32.68
N SER A 388 -8.47 -17.57 32.92
CA SER A 388 -7.49 -16.52 33.15
C SER A 388 -7.33 -15.65 31.90
N ALA A 389 -7.09 -14.35 32.11
CA ALA A 389 -6.77 -13.42 31.01
C ALA A 389 -5.31 -13.48 30.59
N PHE A 390 -4.47 -14.28 31.22
CA PHE A 390 -3.04 -14.35 30.95
C PHE A 390 -2.55 -15.77 30.77
N VAL A 391 -1.64 -15.96 29.84
CA VAL A 391 -0.90 -17.20 29.59
C VAL A 391 0.60 -16.94 29.59
N SER A 392 1.40 -17.99 29.76
CA SER A 392 2.85 -17.91 29.60
C SER A 392 3.42 -19.14 28.90
N VAL A 393 4.44 -18.92 28.07
CA VAL A 393 5.12 -19.98 27.32
C VAL A 393 6.62 -19.68 27.25
N LYS A 394 7.46 -20.72 27.32
CA LYS A 394 8.91 -20.59 27.16
C LYS A 394 9.28 -20.80 25.71
N ASP A 395 9.85 -19.78 25.06
CA ASP A 395 10.48 -19.94 23.75
C ASP A 395 11.89 -20.50 23.94
N GLN A 396 12.16 -21.72 23.47
CA GLN A 396 13.44 -22.39 23.71
C GLN A 396 14.56 -21.76 22.89
N LYS A 397 14.30 -21.26 21.70
CA LYS A 397 15.30 -20.62 20.84
C LYS A 397 15.85 -19.33 21.45
N SER A 398 15.01 -18.40 21.86
CA SER A 398 15.43 -17.15 22.52
C SER A 398 15.71 -17.30 24.00
N GLY A 399 15.25 -18.38 24.62
CA GLY A 399 15.30 -18.59 26.08
C GLY A 399 14.37 -17.66 26.87
N LYS A 400 13.49 -16.89 26.21
CA LYS A 400 12.58 -15.94 26.85
C LYS A 400 11.28 -16.59 27.27
N THR A 401 10.70 -16.09 28.35
CA THR A 401 9.33 -16.42 28.75
C THR A 401 8.40 -15.36 28.18
N ILE A 402 7.55 -15.78 27.24
CA ILE A 402 6.57 -14.93 26.59
C ILE A 402 5.28 -14.96 27.37
N LEU A 403 4.73 -13.78 27.64
CA LEU A 403 3.43 -13.61 28.28
C LEU A 403 2.43 -13.12 27.25
N GLY A 404 1.25 -13.73 27.23
CA GLY A 404 0.12 -13.35 26.39
C GLY A 404 -1.06 -12.94 27.23
N ALA A 405 -1.79 -11.92 26.78
CA ALA A 405 -3.03 -11.45 27.41
C ALA A 405 -4.20 -11.54 26.46
N GLU A 406 -5.39 -11.73 27.02
CA GLU A 406 -6.71 -11.81 26.35
C GLU A 406 -7.58 -10.69 26.89
N ASP A 407 -8.20 -9.91 26.00
CA ASP A 407 -9.12 -8.80 26.34
C ASP A 407 -10.60 -9.16 26.18
N GLY A 408 -10.89 -10.37 25.72
CA GLY A 408 -12.24 -10.84 25.40
C GLY A 408 -12.49 -12.31 25.70
N VAL A 409 -13.10 -13.01 24.76
CA VAL A 409 -13.56 -14.39 24.91
C VAL A 409 -12.99 -15.37 23.89
N ASN A 410 -12.19 -14.89 22.94
CA ASN A 410 -11.74 -15.70 21.79
C ASN A 410 -10.61 -16.67 22.12
N GLN A 411 -9.97 -16.53 23.29
CA GLN A 411 -8.91 -17.40 23.83
C GLN A 411 -7.66 -17.48 22.95
N SER A 412 -7.41 -16.41 22.16
CA SER A 412 -6.21 -16.29 21.35
C SER A 412 -4.97 -15.97 22.18
N TYR A 413 -5.15 -15.21 23.26
CA TYR A 413 -4.09 -14.71 24.16
C TYR A 413 -2.99 -13.94 23.42
N CYS A 414 -3.28 -13.36 22.28
CA CYS A 414 -2.36 -12.52 21.51
C CYS A 414 -2.81 -11.06 21.42
N ASP A 415 -3.81 -10.65 22.22
CA ASP A 415 -4.25 -9.26 22.29
C ASP A 415 -3.16 -8.35 22.84
N LEU A 416 -2.23 -8.91 23.59
CA LEU A 416 -0.95 -8.32 23.96
C LEU A 416 0.09 -9.42 24.18
N LEU A 417 1.22 -9.34 23.48
CA LEU A 417 2.38 -10.21 23.70
C LEU A 417 3.58 -9.40 24.16
N PHE A 418 4.24 -9.88 25.22
CA PHE A 418 5.41 -9.25 25.80
C PHE A 418 6.30 -10.26 26.53
N TYR A 419 7.53 -9.87 26.86
CA TYR A 419 8.36 -10.58 27.82
C TYR A 419 9.02 -9.58 28.78
N VAL A 420 9.61 -10.12 29.86
CA VAL A 420 10.34 -9.30 30.84
C VAL A 420 11.77 -9.80 30.98
N ASP A 421 12.72 -8.88 30.84
CA ASP A 421 14.12 -9.11 31.14
C ASP A 421 14.46 -8.65 32.54
N ALA A 422 15.07 -9.55 33.30
CA ALA A 422 15.67 -9.23 34.59
C ALA A 422 17.19 -9.05 34.49
N THR A 423 17.73 -8.15 35.26
CA THR A 423 19.18 -7.98 35.41
C THR A 423 19.53 -7.92 36.90
N PRO A 424 20.29 -8.92 37.43
CA PRO A 424 20.73 -10.17 36.76
C PRO A 424 19.58 -11.09 36.37
N GLY A 425 19.78 -11.92 35.30
CA GLY A 425 18.74 -12.88 34.86
C GLY A 425 18.40 -13.95 35.89
N SER A 426 19.34 -14.31 36.76
CA SER A 426 19.17 -15.26 37.89
C SER A 426 18.28 -14.73 39.01
N SER A 427 18.05 -13.43 39.07
CA SER A 427 17.38 -12.76 40.19
C SER A 427 15.86 -12.94 40.22
N ILE A 428 15.28 -13.56 39.24
CA ILE A 428 13.85 -13.91 39.19
C ILE A 428 13.63 -15.42 39.19
N ASP A 429 12.42 -15.84 39.52
CA ASP A 429 12.01 -17.23 39.40
C ASP A 429 11.79 -17.62 37.96
N ASP A 430 12.01 -18.90 37.63
CA ASP A 430 11.72 -19.48 36.31
C ASP A 430 10.96 -20.84 36.49
N PRO A 431 9.69 -20.80 36.88
CA PRO A 431 8.90 -22.01 37.05
C PRO A 431 8.69 -22.72 35.73
N GLU A 432 8.43 -24.04 35.82
CA GLU A 432 8.11 -24.84 34.65
C GLU A 432 6.86 -24.31 33.91
N ARG A 433 6.95 -24.19 32.57
CA ARG A 433 5.91 -23.69 31.67
C ARG A 433 5.82 -24.54 30.42
N PRO A 434 4.69 -24.52 29.71
CA PRO A 434 4.64 -24.98 28.32
C PRO A 434 5.75 -24.31 27.50
N SER A 435 6.34 -25.04 26.56
CA SER A 435 7.45 -24.51 25.76
C SER A 435 7.20 -24.64 24.26
N ILE A 436 7.74 -23.67 23.52
CA ILE A 436 7.88 -23.72 22.08
C ILE A 436 9.26 -24.30 21.79
N PRO A 437 9.35 -25.48 21.11
CA PRO A 437 10.63 -26.10 20.79
C PRO A 437 11.48 -25.20 19.88
N ASP A 438 12.79 -25.30 20.02
CA ASP A 438 13.71 -24.83 18.99
C ASP A 438 13.76 -25.87 17.86
N GLU A 439 12.94 -25.67 16.82
CA GLU A 439 12.90 -26.59 15.67
C GLU A 439 14.08 -26.41 14.73
N GLY A 440 15.01 -25.50 15.07
CA GLY A 440 16.07 -25.02 14.18
C GLY A 440 15.50 -24.21 13.00
N ASP A 441 16.36 -23.60 12.23
CA ASP A 441 15.97 -22.83 11.05
C ASP A 441 15.56 -23.77 9.87
N LYS A 442 14.50 -24.54 10.06
CA LYS A 442 13.79 -25.19 8.97
C LYS A 442 12.93 -24.13 8.29
N GLU A 443 13.55 -23.24 7.51
CA GLU A 443 12.79 -22.47 6.54
C GLU A 443 12.18 -23.46 5.54
N GLU A 444 10.90 -23.77 5.68
CA GLU A 444 10.14 -24.26 4.53
C GLU A 444 10.32 -23.22 3.42
N PRO A 445 10.72 -23.63 2.20
CA PRO A 445 10.81 -22.69 1.09
C PRO A 445 9.44 -22.06 0.90
N LYS A 446 9.30 -20.78 1.30
CA LYS A 446 8.10 -20.02 0.98
C LYS A 446 8.02 -19.91 -0.53
N PRO A 447 6.84 -20.09 -1.13
CA PRO A 447 6.67 -19.82 -2.56
C PRO A 447 7.12 -18.39 -2.87
N ASP A 448 7.62 -18.19 -4.08
CA ASP A 448 7.94 -16.85 -4.57
C ASP A 448 6.72 -15.95 -4.46
N GLU A 449 6.93 -14.70 -4.06
CA GLU A 449 5.88 -13.69 -4.12
C GLU A 449 5.65 -13.26 -5.57
N ASP A 450 4.43 -12.83 -5.88
CA ASP A 450 4.11 -12.29 -7.19
C ASP A 450 3.57 -10.86 -7.11
N GLU A 451 3.91 -10.06 -8.11
CA GLU A 451 3.32 -8.75 -8.38
C GLU A 451 2.55 -8.80 -9.69
N ASN A 452 1.32 -8.34 -9.67
CA ASN A 452 0.44 -8.34 -10.82
C ASN A 452 0.25 -6.90 -11.36
N VAL A 453 0.49 -6.71 -12.66
CA VAL A 453 0.25 -5.44 -13.37
C VAL A 453 -0.72 -5.71 -14.49
N THR A 454 -1.85 -5.01 -14.50
CA THR A 454 -2.89 -5.15 -15.53
C THR A 454 -3.09 -3.84 -16.29
N GLY A 455 -3.54 -3.93 -17.53
CA GLY A 455 -3.87 -2.77 -18.34
C GLY A 455 -4.50 -3.13 -19.68
N THR A 456 -4.83 -2.10 -20.43
CA THR A 456 -5.39 -2.19 -21.78
C THR A 456 -4.55 -1.35 -22.73
N LEU A 457 -4.04 -1.98 -23.78
CA LEU A 457 -3.33 -1.35 -24.88
C LEU A 457 -4.30 -1.09 -26.03
N ALA A 458 -4.36 0.13 -26.55
CA ALA A 458 -5.21 0.52 -27.66
C ALA A 458 -4.39 1.19 -28.75
N PHE A 459 -4.63 0.84 -30.01
CA PHE A 459 -3.81 1.23 -31.16
C PHE A 459 -4.65 1.71 -32.33
N GLU A 460 -4.05 2.63 -33.14
CA GLU A 460 -4.48 3.07 -34.45
C GLU A 460 -3.62 2.41 -35.52
N ASP A 461 -4.20 1.84 -36.61
CA ASP A 461 -3.46 1.10 -37.64
C ASP A 461 -3.13 1.89 -38.90
N ILE A 462 -3.58 3.13 -39.02
CA ILE A 462 -3.32 3.98 -40.18
C ILE A 462 -2.07 4.87 -40.08
N TRP A 463 -1.36 4.81 -38.95
CA TRP A 463 -0.08 5.49 -38.80
C TRP A 463 0.87 5.21 -39.97
N PRO A 464 1.62 6.21 -40.50
CA PRO A 464 1.82 7.57 -40.02
C PRO A 464 0.82 8.62 -40.52
N SER A 465 -0.25 8.23 -41.17
CA SER A 465 -1.30 9.15 -41.61
C SER A 465 -2.20 9.52 -40.41
N GLY A 466 -2.70 10.75 -40.41
CA GLY A 466 -3.71 11.18 -39.44
C GLY A 466 -5.00 10.39 -39.60
N GLY A 467 -5.56 9.91 -38.51
CA GLY A 467 -6.76 9.10 -38.42
C GLY A 467 -7.93 9.79 -37.76
N ASP A 468 -8.92 9.00 -37.40
CA ASP A 468 -10.06 9.42 -36.58
C ASP A 468 -9.73 9.39 -35.08
N TYR A 469 -8.60 8.77 -34.67
CA TYR A 469 -8.10 8.72 -33.32
C TYR A 469 -9.14 8.20 -32.32
N ASP A 470 -9.82 7.13 -32.68
CA ASP A 470 -10.83 6.48 -31.87
C ASP A 470 -10.26 5.36 -30.98
N MET A 471 -8.97 5.00 -31.18
CA MET A 471 -8.23 4.00 -30.39
C MET A 471 -8.94 2.66 -30.36
N ASN A 472 -9.53 2.23 -31.45
CA ASN A 472 -10.34 1.02 -31.53
C ASN A 472 -9.85 -0.02 -32.54
N ASP A 473 -8.83 0.28 -33.35
CA ASP A 473 -8.36 -0.61 -34.39
C ASP A 473 -7.83 -1.94 -33.83
N VAL A 474 -7.01 -1.89 -32.78
CA VAL A 474 -6.59 -3.08 -32.03
C VAL A 474 -6.57 -2.76 -30.54
N ILE A 475 -7.35 -3.50 -29.73
CA ILE A 475 -7.34 -3.38 -28.28
C ILE A 475 -6.96 -4.72 -27.67
N VAL A 476 -5.92 -4.71 -26.83
CA VAL A 476 -5.38 -5.88 -26.14
C VAL A 476 -5.33 -5.61 -24.64
N GLU A 477 -6.03 -6.42 -23.85
CA GLU A 477 -5.87 -6.45 -22.41
C GLU A 477 -4.64 -7.29 -22.06
N TYR A 478 -3.94 -6.87 -21.02
CA TYR A 478 -2.79 -7.61 -20.52
C TYR A 478 -2.80 -7.77 -19.00
N GLU A 479 -2.24 -8.90 -18.57
CA GLU A 479 -1.89 -9.18 -17.18
C GLU A 479 -0.45 -9.66 -17.14
N ARG A 480 0.38 -9.05 -16.31
CA ARG A 480 1.78 -9.42 -16.11
C ARG A 480 2.01 -9.78 -14.65
N LYS A 481 2.45 -11.02 -14.40
CA LYS A 481 2.87 -11.48 -13.08
C LYS A 481 4.38 -11.64 -13.03
N VAL A 482 5.00 -10.93 -12.11
CA VAL A 482 6.45 -11.00 -11.84
C VAL A 482 6.65 -11.74 -10.53
N TYR A 483 7.24 -12.94 -10.59
CA TYR A 483 7.56 -13.75 -9.41
C TYR A 483 8.99 -13.47 -8.96
N PHE A 484 9.18 -13.33 -7.66
CA PHE A 484 10.49 -13.01 -7.07
C PHE A 484 10.65 -13.63 -5.67
N ASP A 485 11.89 -13.94 -5.32
CA ASP A 485 12.25 -14.49 -4.01
C ASP A 485 12.41 -13.42 -2.92
N LYS A 486 12.72 -13.85 -1.69
CA LYS A 486 12.96 -12.95 -0.53
C LYS A 486 14.13 -11.95 -0.72
N LYS A 487 14.98 -12.15 -1.72
CA LYS A 487 16.07 -11.24 -2.08
C LYS A 487 15.67 -10.30 -3.22
N ASN A 488 14.40 -10.31 -3.61
CA ASN A 488 13.86 -9.61 -4.78
C ASN A 488 14.52 -10.06 -6.11
N ILE A 489 15.03 -11.28 -6.18
CA ILE A 489 15.52 -11.86 -7.43
C ILE A 489 14.33 -12.37 -8.22
N VAL A 490 14.23 -11.95 -9.49
CA VAL A 490 13.17 -12.40 -10.38
C VAL A 490 13.42 -13.85 -10.77
N THR A 491 12.42 -14.70 -10.56
CA THR A 491 12.47 -16.14 -10.87
C THR A 491 11.64 -16.50 -12.09
N LYS A 492 10.52 -15.81 -12.28
CA LYS A 492 9.58 -16.06 -13.38
C LYS A 492 8.78 -14.81 -13.73
N ILE A 493 8.48 -14.63 -15.00
CA ILE A 493 7.49 -13.64 -15.47
C ILE A 493 6.47 -14.37 -16.33
N VAL A 494 5.20 -14.09 -16.07
CA VAL A 494 4.08 -14.60 -16.86
C VAL A 494 3.34 -13.39 -17.43
N ASP A 495 3.33 -13.29 -18.75
CA ASP A 495 2.59 -12.26 -19.50
C ASP A 495 1.38 -12.92 -20.17
N GLU A 496 0.20 -12.48 -19.83
CA GLU A 496 -1.06 -12.89 -20.49
C GLU A 496 -1.59 -11.73 -21.33
N PHE A 497 -1.95 -12.00 -22.58
CA PHE A 497 -2.52 -11.01 -23.49
C PHE A 497 -3.84 -11.56 -24.07
N THR A 498 -4.86 -10.72 -24.09
CA THR A 498 -6.19 -11.05 -24.65
C THR A 498 -6.62 -9.93 -25.59
N PRO A 499 -6.70 -10.13 -26.91
CA PRO A 499 -7.32 -9.18 -27.81
C PRO A 499 -8.81 -9.12 -27.50
N VAL A 500 -9.34 -7.93 -27.21
CA VAL A 500 -10.73 -7.74 -26.80
C VAL A 500 -11.56 -7.00 -27.84
N HIS A 501 -10.90 -6.26 -28.74
CA HIS A 501 -11.56 -5.56 -29.84
C HIS A 501 -10.61 -5.39 -31.04
N ASP A 502 -11.17 -5.40 -32.26
CA ASP A 502 -10.46 -5.07 -33.49
C ASP A 502 -11.46 -4.47 -34.48
N GLY A 503 -11.44 -3.12 -34.59
CA GLY A 503 -12.21 -2.32 -35.57
C GLY A 503 -11.53 -2.20 -36.94
N ALA A 504 -10.26 -2.59 -37.03
CA ALA A 504 -9.40 -2.40 -38.19
C ALA A 504 -9.90 -3.05 -39.46
N THR A 505 -9.55 -2.45 -40.59
CA THR A 505 -9.72 -3.08 -41.90
C THR A 505 -8.59 -4.04 -42.25
N TYR A 506 -7.41 -3.78 -41.71
CA TYR A 506 -6.21 -4.57 -41.98
C TYR A 506 -6.08 -5.78 -41.04
N VAL A 507 -5.23 -6.72 -41.43
CA VAL A 507 -4.80 -7.83 -40.55
C VAL A 507 -3.60 -7.36 -39.77
N ASN A 508 -3.79 -7.14 -38.49
CA ASN A 508 -2.76 -6.61 -37.60
C ASN A 508 -2.28 -7.70 -36.63
N ALA A 509 -0.96 -7.79 -36.48
CA ALA A 509 -0.36 -8.63 -35.42
C ALA A 509 -0.11 -7.79 -34.16
N PHE A 510 -0.16 -8.43 -33.01
CA PHE A 510 0.30 -7.82 -31.75
C PHE A 510 1.63 -8.42 -31.32
N ALA A 511 2.55 -7.57 -30.92
CA ALA A 511 3.88 -7.93 -30.47
C ALA A 511 4.36 -7.03 -29.32
N TYR A 512 5.38 -7.47 -28.62
CA TYR A 512 6.10 -6.62 -27.68
C TYR A 512 7.61 -6.92 -27.70
N GLN A 513 8.40 -5.87 -27.57
CA GLN A 513 9.86 -5.96 -27.47
C GLN A 513 10.27 -5.95 -26.01
N ILE A 514 11.25 -6.77 -25.66
CA ILE A 514 11.87 -6.88 -24.35
C ILE A 514 13.40 -6.69 -24.48
N ASP A 515 14.04 -6.27 -23.39
CA ASP A 515 15.49 -6.20 -23.38
C ASP A 515 16.09 -7.61 -23.59
N ALA A 516 17.09 -7.72 -24.45
CA ALA A 516 17.71 -9.00 -24.78
C ALA A 516 18.28 -9.73 -23.55
N ALA A 517 18.76 -9.00 -22.53
CA ALA A 517 19.23 -9.56 -21.26
C ALA A 517 18.10 -10.09 -20.36
N GLN A 518 16.85 -9.74 -20.66
CA GLN A 518 15.65 -10.11 -19.87
C GLN A 518 14.69 -11.02 -20.63
N ILE A 519 15.13 -11.64 -21.72
CA ILE A 519 14.32 -12.65 -22.45
C ILE A 519 14.02 -13.86 -21.57
N GLY A 520 14.92 -14.24 -20.68
CA GLY A 520 14.82 -15.40 -19.80
C GLY A 520 15.73 -16.56 -20.24
N ASP A 521 16.10 -17.39 -19.28
CA ASP A 521 16.89 -18.61 -19.52
C ASP A 521 16.07 -19.69 -20.22
N LYS A 522 14.76 -19.70 -19.93
CA LYS A 522 13.77 -20.55 -20.59
C LYS A 522 12.53 -19.72 -20.91
N ILE A 523 12.06 -19.84 -22.16
CA ILE A 523 10.83 -19.20 -22.62
C ILE A 523 9.84 -20.25 -23.13
N THR A 524 8.60 -20.11 -22.69
CA THR A 524 7.46 -20.90 -23.18
C THR A 524 6.49 -19.97 -23.88
N LEU A 525 6.26 -20.23 -25.15
CA LEU A 525 5.37 -19.44 -26.00
C LEU A 525 4.05 -20.17 -26.21
N PRO A 526 2.93 -19.45 -26.34
CA PRO A 526 1.65 -20.02 -26.78
C PRO A 526 1.73 -20.46 -28.25
N GLU A 527 0.80 -21.30 -28.66
CA GLU A 527 0.71 -21.76 -30.04
C GLU A 527 0.57 -20.58 -31.02
N GLY A 528 1.37 -20.59 -32.08
CA GLY A 528 1.39 -19.55 -33.11
C GLY A 528 2.20 -18.30 -32.75
N ALA A 529 2.67 -18.13 -31.52
CA ALA A 529 3.57 -17.03 -31.17
C ALA A 529 5.00 -17.29 -31.66
N ILE A 530 5.74 -16.19 -31.95
CA ILE A 530 7.08 -16.24 -32.54
C ILE A 530 8.03 -15.38 -31.71
N LEU A 531 9.17 -15.94 -31.29
CA LEU A 531 10.29 -15.16 -30.79
C LEU A 531 11.18 -14.70 -31.94
N GLU A 532 11.14 -13.41 -32.23
CA GLU A 532 11.96 -12.74 -33.23
C GLU A 532 13.23 -12.23 -32.54
N LYS A 533 14.31 -13.03 -32.62
CA LYS A 533 15.54 -12.80 -31.85
C LYS A 533 16.26 -11.52 -32.26
N GLU A 534 16.23 -11.19 -33.53
CA GLU A 534 16.92 -10.03 -34.11
C GLU A 534 16.40 -8.71 -33.59
N THR A 535 15.12 -8.64 -33.25
CA THR A 535 14.46 -7.47 -32.68
C THR A 535 14.25 -7.60 -31.19
N SER A 536 14.56 -8.76 -30.58
CA SER A 536 14.20 -9.10 -29.19
C SER A 536 12.71 -8.95 -28.91
N SER A 537 11.88 -9.32 -29.91
CA SER A 537 10.43 -9.20 -29.84
C SER A 537 9.73 -10.54 -29.77
N ILE A 538 8.60 -10.58 -29.11
CA ILE A 538 7.64 -11.69 -29.16
C ILE A 538 6.43 -11.22 -29.95
N ILE A 539 6.21 -11.82 -31.11
CA ILE A 539 4.95 -11.69 -31.85
C ILE A 539 3.98 -12.67 -31.19
N VAL A 540 3.04 -12.13 -30.40
CA VAL A 540 2.13 -12.91 -29.57
C VAL A 540 1.03 -13.55 -30.41
N MET A 541 0.48 -12.78 -31.36
CA MET A 541 -0.55 -13.22 -32.30
C MET A 541 -0.38 -12.54 -33.65
N SER A 542 -0.55 -13.31 -34.71
CA SER A 542 -0.39 -12.83 -36.09
C SER A 542 -1.64 -12.12 -36.65
N ASN A 543 -2.78 -12.24 -36.01
CA ASN A 543 -4.04 -11.67 -36.42
C ASN A 543 -4.93 -11.42 -35.20
N ALA A 544 -4.96 -10.17 -34.70
CA ALA A 544 -5.73 -9.80 -33.53
C ALA A 544 -7.24 -10.06 -33.75
N LYS A 545 -7.76 -9.72 -34.91
CA LYS A 545 -9.19 -9.84 -35.27
C LYS A 545 -9.73 -11.25 -35.15
N GLN A 546 -8.95 -12.23 -35.61
CA GLN A 546 -9.39 -13.64 -35.62
C GLN A 546 -9.24 -14.27 -34.23
N ASN A 547 -8.58 -13.60 -33.31
CA ASN A 547 -8.21 -14.13 -31.99
C ASN A 547 -8.89 -13.40 -30.82
N ILE A 548 -9.92 -12.60 -31.08
CA ILE A 548 -10.66 -11.87 -30.03
C ILE A 548 -11.16 -12.85 -28.97
N GLY A 549 -10.86 -12.57 -27.71
CA GLY A 549 -11.23 -13.35 -26.53
C GLY A 549 -10.30 -14.55 -26.25
N ASN A 550 -9.34 -14.87 -27.12
CA ASN A 550 -8.37 -15.93 -26.86
C ASN A 550 -7.23 -15.40 -25.97
N LYS A 551 -6.85 -16.20 -24.97
CA LYS A 551 -5.76 -15.88 -24.07
C LYS A 551 -4.42 -16.42 -24.59
N TYR A 552 -3.42 -15.58 -24.60
CA TYR A 552 -2.05 -15.89 -25.00
C TYR A 552 -1.12 -15.72 -23.82
N VAL A 553 -0.54 -16.81 -23.35
CA VAL A 553 0.33 -16.81 -22.16
C VAL A 553 1.78 -17.04 -22.57
N VAL A 554 2.63 -16.07 -22.28
CA VAL A 554 4.09 -16.17 -22.44
C VAL A 554 4.70 -16.32 -21.07
N THR A 555 5.47 -17.39 -20.86
CA THR A 555 6.20 -17.62 -19.60
C THR A 555 7.69 -17.53 -19.82
N ARG A 556 8.38 -16.76 -18.99
CA ARG A 556 9.82 -16.60 -18.97
C ARG A 556 10.36 -16.98 -17.60
N GLU A 557 11.30 -17.91 -17.55
CA GLU A 557 11.91 -18.40 -16.31
C GLU A 557 13.38 -17.93 -16.25
N PHE A 558 13.84 -17.58 -15.05
CA PHE A 558 15.15 -16.98 -14.81
C PHE A 558 15.89 -17.77 -13.71
N ASN A 559 17.20 -17.96 -13.88
CA ASN A 559 18.05 -18.66 -12.93
C ASN A 559 18.83 -17.66 -12.03
N GLY A 560 18.15 -16.64 -11.50
CA GLY A 560 18.72 -15.68 -10.56
C GLY A 560 19.59 -14.60 -11.21
N SER A 561 19.22 -14.13 -12.40
CA SER A 561 20.05 -13.23 -13.19
C SER A 561 19.93 -11.75 -12.84
N PHE A 562 18.82 -11.29 -12.24
CA PHE A 562 18.63 -9.88 -11.91
C PHE A 562 17.60 -9.62 -10.80
N LEU A 563 17.73 -8.44 -10.17
CA LEU A 563 16.79 -7.97 -9.16
C LEU A 563 15.55 -7.36 -9.81
N LYS A 564 14.43 -7.42 -9.11
CA LYS A 564 13.15 -6.87 -9.56
C LYS A 564 13.22 -5.37 -9.91
N ASN A 565 13.99 -4.57 -9.17
CA ASN A 565 14.18 -3.14 -9.45
C ASN A 565 15.02 -2.86 -10.72
N GLN A 566 15.60 -3.89 -11.33
CA GLN A 566 16.30 -3.83 -12.62
C GLN A 566 15.41 -4.25 -13.80
N LEU A 567 14.14 -4.62 -13.52
CA LEU A 567 13.20 -4.99 -14.57
C LEU A 567 12.88 -3.76 -15.44
N LEU A 568 13.08 -3.92 -16.74
CA LEU A 568 12.84 -2.88 -17.73
C LEU A 568 11.40 -2.95 -18.26
N SER A 569 10.87 -1.80 -18.66
CA SER A 569 9.57 -1.69 -19.29
C SER A 569 9.54 -2.38 -20.66
N TYR A 570 8.40 -2.91 -21.04
CA TYR A 570 8.16 -3.46 -22.37
C TYR A 570 7.86 -2.35 -23.35
N ASN A 571 8.12 -2.67 -24.62
CA ASN A 571 7.74 -1.84 -25.75
C ASN A 571 6.68 -2.60 -26.59
N PRO A 572 5.38 -2.52 -26.23
CA PRO A 572 4.30 -3.14 -26.97
C PRO A 572 4.02 -2.38 -28.27
N TYR A 573 3.64 -3.12 -29.30
CA TYR A 573 3.31 -2.54 -30.60
C TYR A 573 2.44 -3.47 -31.45
N ILE A 574 1.82 -2.91 -32.50
CA ILE A 574 1.17 -3.68 -33.53
C ILE A 574 2.00 -3.64 -34.83
N ILE A 575 1.91 -4.70 -35.63
CA ILE A 575 2.45 -4.77 -36.98
C ILE A 575 1.29 -4.72 -37.94
N VAL A 576 1.21 -3.62 -38.67
CA VAL A 576 0.10 -3.35 -39.61
C VAL A 576 0.26 -4.18 -40.89
N LYS A 577 -0.81 -4.83 -41.35
CA LYS A 577 -0.79 -5.72 -42.51
C LYS A 577 0.25 -6.83 -42.41
N TYR A 578 0.29 -7.47 -41.23
CA TYR A 578 1.31 -8.43 -40.88
C TYR A 578 1.52 -9.52 -41.96
N SER A 579 2.79 -9.77 -42.29
CA SER A 579 3.24 -10.90 -43.08
C SER A 579 4.47 -11.53 -42.37
N GLN A 580 4.45 -12.84 -42.19
CA GLN A 580 5.52 -13.54 -41.47
C GLN A 580 6.90 -13.36 -42.12
N GLY A 581 7.88 -12.96 -41.36
CA GLY A 581 9.27 -12.76 -41.80
C GLY A 581 9.50 -11.46 -42.57
N GLU A 582 8.51 -10.57 -42.66
CA GLU A 582 8.65 -9.28 -43.31
C GLU A 582 9.59 -8.35 -42.52
N GLN A 583 10.58 -7.80 -43.23
CA GLN A 583 11.42 -6.69 -42.79
C GLN A 583 10.94 -5.42 -43.52
N ASN A 584 11.24 -4.26 -42.95
CA ASN A 584 10.76 -2.97 -43.43
C ASN A 584 9.23 -2.82 -43.36
N ARG A 585 8.67 -3.27 -42.22
CA ARG A 585 7.23 -3.32 -41.93
C ARG A 585 6.73 -2.05 -41.21
N THR A 586 5.43 -1.82 -41.24
CA THR A 586 4.79 -0.75 -40.50
C THR A 586 4.57 -1.21 -39.02
N GLU A 587 5.16 -0.51 -38.08
CA GLU A 587 4.99 -0.77 -36.64
C GLU A 587 4.40 0.46 -35.95
N VAL A 588 3.40 0.28 -35.10
CA VAL A 588 2.83 1.35 -34.26
C VAL A 588 3.13 1.05 -32.79
N HIS A 589 3.93 1.91 -32.20
CA HIS A 589 4.38 1.81 -30.82
C HIS A 589 3.68 2.84 -29.92
N LEU A 590 3.83 2.68 -28.61
CA LEU A 590 3.45 3.73 -27.67
C LEU A 590 4.25 5.02 -27.94
N PRO A 591 3.70 6.20 -27.64
CA PRO A 591 4.37 7.48 -27.80
C PRO A 591 5.81 7.48 -27.28
N LYS A 592 6.72 8.06 -28.07
CA LYS A 592 8.16 8.18 -27.77
C LYS A 592 8.91 6.86 -27.61
N HIS A 593 8.29 5.71 -27.81
CA HIS A 593 8.99 4.43 -27.87
C HIS A 593 9.75 4.28 -29.19
N LYS A 594 10.79 3.47 -29.17
CA LYS A 594 11.61 3.23 -30.38
C LYS A 594 11.03 2.09 -31.19
N ALA A 595 10.94 2.30 -32.49
CA ALA A 595 10.65 1.23 -33.44
C ALA A 595 11.73 0.15 -33.42
N THR A 596 11.37 -1.08 -33.83
CA THR A 596 12.35 -2.17 -33.95
C THR A 596 13.29 -1.99 -35.15
N ALA A 597 14.32 -2.83 -35.23
CA ALA A 597 15.21 -2.84 -36.40
C ALA A 597 14.49 -3.25 -37.70
N TYR A 598 13.33 -3.90 -37.61
CA TYR A 598 12.53 -4.34 -38.76
C TYR A 598 11.46 -3.31 -39.17
N ALA A 599 11.31 -2.24 -38.44
CA ALA A 599 10.39 -1.16 -38.82
C ALA A 599 10.88 -0.40 -40.05
N ASN A 600 9.94 0.04 -40.85
CA ASN A 600 10.21 0.94 -41.99
C ASN A 600 10.60 2.34 -41.46
N GLN A 601 11.88 2.59 -41.41
CA GLN A 601 12.44 3.85 -40.88
C GLN A 601 12.01 5.08 -41.69
N SER A 602 11.56 4.87 -42.94
CA SER A 602 11.08 5.98 -43.80
C SER A 602 9.77 6.56 -43.30
N LEU A 603 8.97 5.79 -42.55
CA LEU A 603 7.67 6.22 -42.04
C LEU A 603 7.80 7.11 -40.81
N ILE A 604 8.86 6.93 -40.02
CA ILE A 604 9.08 7.70 -38.78
C ILE A 604 9.31 9.18 -39.13
N GLY A 605 8.51 10.04 -38.54
CA GLY A 605 8.51 11.49 -38.79
C GLY A 605 7.95 11.90 -40.15
N SER A 606 7.23 11.00 -40.87
CA SER A 606 6.54 11.33 -42.09
C SER A 606 5.03 11.64 -41.83
N ASN A 607 4.39 12.32 -42.76
CA ASN A 607 2.96 12.69 -42.66
C ASN A 607 2.60 13.37 -41.33
N ASP A 608 1.69 12.76 -40.59
CA ASP A 608 1.21 13.30 -39.28
C ASP A 608 2.01 12.78 -38.07
N ASP A 609 3.05 12.00 -38.30
CA ASP A 609 3.84 11.43 -37.21
C ASP A 609 4.82 12.41 -36.56
N ALA A 610 4.76 12.51 -35.24
CA ALA A 610 5.81 13.03 -34.38
C ALA A 610 5.95 12.11 -33.14
N TYR A 611 6.84 11.11 -33.23
CA TYR A 611 7.09 10.16 -32.13
C TYR A 611 5.87 9.27 -31.76
N TYR A 612 5.10 8.79 -32.72
CA TYR A 612 3.80 8.09 -32.56
C TYR A 612 2.73 8.96 -31.90
N ILE A 613 2.83 10.27 -32.12
CA ILE A 613 1.86 11.30 -31.73
C ILE A 613 1.52 12.10 -32.99
N ASP A 614 0.31 12.60 -33.08
CA ASP A 614 -0.03 13.54 -34.16
C ASP A 614 0.82 14.81 -34.08
N ARG A 615 1.15 15.42 -35.23
CA ARG A 615 2.05 16.61 -35.26
C ARG A 615 1.53 17.81 -34.48
N LYS A 616 0.24 17.84 -34.15
CA LYS A 616 -0.35 18.88 -33.30
C LYS A 616 -0.19 18.59 -31.82
N GLY A 617 0.25 17.37 -31.45
CA GLY A 617 0.42 16.93 -30.07
C GLY A 617 -0.89 16.68 -29.34
N ALA A 618 -2.00 16.45 -30.06
CA ALA A 618 -3.33 16.30 -29.48
C ALA A 618 -3.73 14.84 -29.23
N TYR A 619 -3.24 13.90 -30.08
CA TYR A 619 -3.62 12.49 -30.05
C TYR A 619 -2.39 11.59 -30.23
N PRO A 620 -2.28 10.50 -29.47
CA PRO A 620 -1.29 9.45 -29.72
C PRO A 620 -1.82 8.48 -30.78
N PHE A 621 -0.96 7.63 -31.35
CA PHE A 621 -1.37 6.49 -32.20
C PHE A 621 -1.46 5.18 -31.41
N ALA A 622 -1.05 5.18 -30.16
CA ALA A 622 -1.23 4.07 -29.22
C ALA A 622 -1.25 4.60 -27.78
N ILE A 623 -1.93 3.87 -26.88
CA ILE A 623 -2.03 4.26 -25.48
C ILE A 623 -2.08 3.02 -24.57
N ASP A 624 -1.45 3.09 -23.39
CA ASP A 624 -1.51 2.08 -22.32
C ASP A 624 -2.38 2.58 -21.17
N ILE A 625 -3.58 2.04 -21.03
CA ILE A 625 -4.58 2.45 -20.04
C ILE A 625 -4.46 1.54 -18.81
N PRO A 626 -4.24 2.07 -17.58
CA PRO A 626 -4.00 1.27 -16.37
C PRO A 626 -5.31 0.67 -15.79
N MET A 627 -6.11 0.02 -16.62
CA MET A 627 -7.31 -0.72 -16.20
C MET A 627 -7.65 -1.80 -17.25
N LEU A 628 -8.38 -2.81 -16.82
CA LEU A 628 -9.08 -3.75 -17.71
C LEU A 628 -10.50 -3.22 -18.03
N GLY A 629 -11.12 -3.74 -19.08
CA GLY A 629 -12.51 -3.40 -19.45
C GLY A 629 -12.65 -2.02 -20.04
N PHE A 630 -11.62 -1.47 -20.70
CA PHE A 630 -11.75 -0.23 -21.44
C PHE A 630 -12.81 -0.38 -22.55
N THR A 631 -13.79 0.52 -22.57
CA THR A 631 -14.85 0.46 -23.58
C THR A 631 -14.38 1.10 -24.90
N PRO A 632 -14.32 0.35 -26.02
CA PRO A 632 -13.93 0.89 -27.31
C PRO A 632 -14.77 2.10 -27.70
N VAL A 633 -14.15 3.08 -28.34
CA VAL A 633 -14.88 4.21 -28.94
C VAL A 633 -15.56 3.74 -30.21
N THR A 634 -16.73 4.28 -30.50
CA THR A 634 -17.46 3.95 -31.73
C THR A 634 -16.69 4.45 -32.95
N GLU A 635 -16.52 3.59 -33.92
CA GLU A 635 -15.89 3.83 -35.23
C GLU A 635 -16.14 5.23 -35.78
N ARG A 636 -15.10 5.91 -36.24
CA ARG A 636 -15.08 7.27 -36.77
C ARG A 636 -15.44 8.38 -35.77
N ASN A 637 -15.44 8.09 -34.50
CA ASN A 637 -15.56 9.09 -33.45
C ASN A 637 -14.23 9.18 -32.71
N ARG A 638 -13.70 10.37 -32.54
CA ARG A 638 -12.46 10.54 -31.75
C ARG A 638 -12.67 10.16 -30.30
N ILE A 639 -11.59 9.74 -29.66
CA ILE A 639 -11.59 9.33 -28.25
C ILE A 639 -12.19 10.39 -27.33
N ASP A 640 -11.96 11.68 -27.57
CA ASP A 640 -12.49 12.79 -26.79
C ASP A 640 -14.02 12.97 -26.93
N SER A 641 -14.66 12.37 -27.94
CA SER A 641 -16.11 12.39 -28.08
C SER A 641 -16.81 11.50 -27.06
N GLN A 642 -16.23 10.36 -26.72
CA GLN A 642 -16.75 9.41 -25.72
C GLN A 642 -16.13 9.63 -24.35
N TYR A 643 -14.90 10.12 -24.31
CA TYR A 643 -14.13 10.43 -23.11
C TYR A 643 -13.76 11.92 -23.06
N PRO A 644 -14.68 12.82 -22.66
CA PRO A 644 -14.47 14.28 -22.78
C PRO A 644 -13.28 14.81 -21.97
N GLY A 645 -12.86 14.10 -20.92
CA GLY A 645 -11.68 14.44 -20.13
C GLY A 645 -10.36 14.26 -20.87
N PHE A 646 -10.34 13.42 -21.94
CA PHE A 646 -9.12 13.13 -22.72
C PHE A 646 -8.48 14.41 -23.30
N ALA A 647 -9.28 15.24 -23.98
CA ALA A 647 -8.76 16.47 -24.58
C ALA A 647 -8.19 17.47 -23.53
N THR A 648 -8.78 17.52 -22.35
CA THR A 648 -8.28 18.32 -21.24
C THR A 648 -6.97 17.76 -20.71
N TRP A 649 -6.89 16.45 -20.52
CA TRP A 649 -5.71 15.73 -20.09
C TRP A 649 -4.53 15.92 -21.05
N ALA A 650 -4.75 15.70 -22.34
CA ALA A 650 -3.74 15.90 -23.38
C ALA A 650 -3.23 17.35 -23.43
N LYS A 651 -4.17 18.33 -23.42
CA LYS A 651 -3.83 19.76 -23.47
C LYS A 651 -3.08 20.24 -22.23
N SER A 652 -3.36 19.69 -21.07
CA SER A 652 -2.65 20.01 -19.81
C SER A 652 -1.34 19.24 -19.67
N MET A 653 -0.90 18.49 -20.67
CA MET A 653 0.26 17.60 -20.63
C MET A 653 0.22 16.64 -19.43
N GLY A 654 -0.95 16.02 -19.23
CA GLY A 654 -1.15 15.02 -18.18
C GLY A 654 -1.43 15.57 -16.76
N ASN A 655 -1.62 16.87 -16.58
CA ASN A 655 -1.82 17.46 -15.26
C ASN A 655 -3.27 17.41 -14.79
N ASP A 656 -4.25 17.57 -15.71
CA ASP A 656 -5.68 17.60 -15.42
C ASP A 656 -6.37 16.34 -15.93
N CYS A 657 -7.53 15.96 -15.37
CA CYS A 657 -8.34 14.84 -15.81
C CYS A 657 -7.56 13.52 -15.96
N LYS A 658 -6.64 13.21 -15.04
CA LYS A 658 -5.75 12.04 -15.11
C LYS A 658 -6.48 10.70 -15.12
N ASP A 659 -7.72 10.68 -14.72
CA ASP A 659 -8.63 9.53 -14.68
C ASP A 659 -9.72 9.57 -15.76
N TRP A 660 -9.46 10.29 -16.86
CA TRP A 660 -10.41 10.53 -17.96
C TRP A 660 -11.07 9.25 -18.52
N TYR A 661 -10.43 8.11 -18.40
CA TYR A 661 -10.88 6.81 -18.88
C TYR A 661 -11.85 6.09 -17.92
N LYS A 662 -11.97 6.56 -16.68
CA LYS A 662 -12.96 6.06 -15.72
C LYS A 662 -14.31 6.71 -16.01
N LYS A 663 -15.33 5.90 -16.18
CA LYS A 663 -16.71 6.37 -16.41
C LYS A 663 -17.44 6.55 -15.09
#